data_c834de685d4a7c06cb58667747f46c6a
#
_entry.id   c834de685d4a7c06cb58667747f46c6a
#
_cell.length_a   1.000
_cell.length_b   1.000
_cell.length_c   1.000
_cell.angle_alpha   90.00
_cell.angle_beta   90.00
_cell.angle_gamma   90.00
#
_symmetry.space_group_name_H-M   'P 1'
#
loop_
_entity.id
_entity.type
_entity.pdbx_description
1 polymer ?
#
loop_
_entity_poly.entity_id
_entity_poly.type
_entity_poly.pdbx_seq_one_letter_code
_entity_poly.pdbx_strand_id
1 'polypeptide(L)'
;MAQKTFLQRLLNVQPVEQKNSNMMGYFGVGTEEAKTYKYQDLAKEGYLKNAIVYRCVNEISKGASAVPFVVKAGDQIIEQHPLIDLLNRPNPLQSYSEFFNSLFGYVLLSGNAYILKVGGVTGTPKELHQLRPDRINIKGSGTAIPDKYEYVINGKIQKVYEVDQDNGFSEVKHVKLWNPLDDYYGLSPMSAAAVEVDQFNMASKHNVNLLQNGARPSGAVIFKPQDDAGFAVNLTESQRQQLLTDLNNRFSGAGNAGRPMLLEGDFDWKEMGLSPKDMDFHALKNMATTDIALCFGVPSQLVGVPDAQTYSNVAEARLALYEETIIPHLRKISSDLNEWLVPMFDERLSLEFDIDSIPALAERKRKTYENVTSAVREGIMTRNEAREIIGLEPVQGADELYVSATLFPIGDGEVEKPENPINEEDLEDYDNDDEVDKEIDFLLQEEKALSDINTVPTSEMAEEAKRGLELRKKFKRGGTAVGVARANQLVAKERLSISTVKRMYSFFSRHEVDKRAEGFRQGEEGYPSAGKIAWLLWGGDSGFAWSKRKRQQIITEEDKEFALQNHIESKEDEKALSGAVKEGLQKKVDDHNEKHGNSKTKRVTLRMLEAVFRRGVGAYRTNPSSVRPSVSSPDQWAYARVNSFLRALSSGKFRGGKHDTDLFPKGHPLSSKT
;
A
#
# COMPACT_ATOMS: atom_id res chain seq x y z
N MET A 1 -48.46 -29.80 -1.71
CA MET A 1 -48.07 -29.95 -0.28
C MET A 1 -46.75 -30.70 -0.28
N ALA A 2 -45.65 -30.02 -0.06
CA ALA A 2 -44.32 -30.65 -0.01
C ALA A 2 -44.28 -31.63 1.18
N GLN A 3 -43.85 -32.87 0.94
CA GLN A 3 -43.66 -33.85 1.99
C GLN A 3 -42.45 -33.43 2.85
N LYS A 4 -42.69 -33.27 4.16
CA LYS A 4 -41.60 -32.98 5.13
C LYS A 4 -40.57 -34.10 5.10
N THR A 5 -39.29 -33.76 5.03
CA THR A 5 -38.19 -34.73 5.11
C THR A 5 -38.19 -35.44 6.47
N PHE A 6 -37.55 -36.61 6.55
CA PHE A 6 -37.47 -37.43 7.77
C PHE A 6 -36.90 -36.63 8.97
N LEU A 7 -35.89 -35.80 8.76
CA LEU A 7 -35.30 -34.92 9.79
C LEU A 7 -36.25 -33.81 10.24
N GLN A 8 -37.02 -33.20 9.34
CA GLN A 8 -38.04 -32.19 9.67
C GLN A 8 -39.19 -32.77 10.49
N ARG A 9 -39.52 -34.05 10.30
CA ARG A 9 -40.54 -34.77 11.13
C ARG A 9 -39.98 -35.11 12.51
N LEU A 10 -38.70 -35.48 12.62
CA LEU A 10 -38.06 -35.86 13.87
C LEU A 10 -37.87 -34.67 14.82
N LEU A 11 -37.56 -33.49 14.29
CA LEU A 11 -37.27 -32.29 15.08
C LEU A 11 -38.48 -31.38 15.30
N ASN A 12 -39.63 -31.70 14.76
CA ASN A 12 -40.88 -30.93 14.87
C ASN A 12 -40.75 -29.42 14.59
N VAL A 13 -39.84 -29.06 13.64
CA VAL A 13 -39.45 -27.67 13.34
C VAL A 13 -40.54 -27.06 12.44
N GLN A 14 -41.09 -25.94 12.84
CA GLN A 14 -41.94 -25.09 11.99
C GLN A 14 -41.06 -24.27 11.06
N PRO A 15 -41.45 -24.05 9.80
CA PRO A 15 -40.70 -23.18 8.91
C PRO A 15 -40.64 -21.77 9.50
N VAL A 16 -39.42 -21.33 9.83
CA VAL A 16 -39.17 -19.96 10.32
C VAL A 16 -39.00 -19.09 9.08
N GLU A 17 -39.87 -18.11 8.90
CA GLU A 17 -39.59 -17.01 7.96
C GLU A 17 -38.47 -16.14 8.54
N GLN A 18 -37.23 -16.40 8.15
CA GLN A 18 -36.18 -15.46 8.44
C GLN A 18 -36.27 -14.29 7.46
N LYS A 19 -36.69 -13.15 7.97
CA LYS A 19 -36.50 -11.87 7.29
C LYS A 19 -35.00 -11.56 7.31
N ASN A 20 -34.47 -10.97 6.24
CA ASN A 20 -33.09 -10.52 6.08
C ASN A 20 -32.40 -10.32 7.42
N SER A 21 -31.26 -11.00 7.64
CA SER A 21 -30.55 -10.91 8.92
C SER A 21 -30.33 -9.45 9.28
N ASN A 22 -31.01 -9.07 10.31
CA ASN A 22 -30.86 -7.75 10.86
C ASN A 22 -29.60 -7.79 11.69
N MET A 23 -28.52 -7.21 11.19
CA MET A 23 -27.30 -7.08 11.96
C MET A 23 -27.48 -6.11 13.12
N MET A 24 -27.26 -6.60 14.34
CA MET A 24 -27.33 -5.79 15.54
C MET A 24 -26.05 -4.96 15.68
N GLY A 25 -26.16 -3.64 15.50
CA GLY A 25 -25.17 -2.65 15.94
C GLY A 25 -25.77 -1.83 17.08
N TYR A 26 -25.02 -1.62 18.12
CA TYR A 26 -25.46 -0.86 19.30
C TYR A 26 -25.24 0.63 19.08
N PHE A 27 -26.29 1.43 18.95
CA PHE A 27 -26.20 2.90 18.83
C PHE A 27 -27.29 3.60 19.61
N GLY A 28 -26.87 4.53 20.44
CA GLY A 28 -27.69 5.55 21.03
C GLY A 28 -27.48 5.71 22.52
N VAL A 29 -27.03 6.90 22.90
CA VAL A 29 -27.12 7.38 24.27
C VAL A 29 -28.61 7.56 24.57
N GLY A 30 -29.23 6.60 25.27
CA GLY A 30 -30.54 6.75 25.87
C GLY A 30 -31.71 5.95 25.33
N THR A 31 -31.52 5.02 24.38
CA THR A 31 -32.55 4.04 24.01
C THR A 31 -31.95 2.65 23.82
N GLU A 32 -32.46 1.67 24.52
CA GLU A 32 -32.03 0.25 24.51
C GLU A 32 -32.39 -0.51 23.22
N GLU A 33 -32.65 0.16 22.10
CA GLU A 33 -32.97 -0.52 20.85
C GLU A 33 -31.70 -0.70 20.02
N ALA A 34 -31.27 -1.94 19.90
CA ALA A 34 -30.23 -2.38 18.96
C ALA A 34 -30.64 -1.99 17.54
N LYS A 35 -29.86 -1.13 16.91
CA LYS A 35 -30.11 -0.67 15.55
C LYS A 35 -29.78 -1.78 14.58
N THR A 36 -30.78 -2.27 13.88
CA THR A 36 -30.63 -3.27 12.84
C THR A 36 -30.23 -2.62 11.53
N TYR A 37 -29.01 -2.91 11.04
CA TYR A 37 -28.52 -2.37 9.77
C TYR A 37 -28.96 -3.24 8.60
N LYS A 38 -29.72 -2.65 7.68
CA LYS A 38 -29.95 -3.24 6.37
C LYS A 38 -28.75 -3.01 5.48
N TYR A 39 -28.52 -3.89 4.49
CA TYR A 39 -27.47 -3.71 3.49
C TYR A 39 -27.42 -2.28 2.89
N GLN A 40 -28.61 -1.70 2.62
CA GLN A 40 -28.70 -0.34 2.07
C GLN A 40 -28.14 0.72 3.02
N ASP A 41 -28.32 0.55 4.33
CA ASP A 41 -27.80 1.46 5.34
C ASP A 41 -26.26 1.33 5.45
N LEU A 42 -25.75 0.08 5.44
CA LEU A 42 -24.31 -0.18 5.42
C LEU A 42 -23.62 0.40 4.17
N ALA A 43 -24.23 0.19 3.00
CA ALA A 43 -23.72 0.74 1.76
C ALA A 43 -23.76 2.29 1.74
N LYS A 44 -24.84 2.90 2.24
CA LYS A 44 -25.05 4.34 2.18
C LYS A 44 -24.28 5.11 3.26
N GLU A 45 -24.39 4.69 4.52
CA GLU A 45 -23.74 5.37 5.64
C GLU A 45 -22.26 4.96 5.78
N GLY A 46 -21.94 3.70 5.48
CA GLY A 46 -20.58 3.18 5.50
C GLY A 46 -19.81 3.50 4.22
N TYR A 47 -20.09 2.76 3.14
CA TYR A 47 -19.24 2.83 1.94
C TYR A 47 -19.30 4.18 1.21
N LEU A 48 -20.50 4.79 1.07
CA LEU A 48 -20.65 6.05 0.33
C LEU A 48 -20.25 7.29 1.14
N LYS A 49 -20.36 7.25 2.48
CA LYS A 49 -20.11 8.44 3.33
C LYS A 49 -18.81 8.36 4.12
N ASN A 50 -18.24 7.18 4.32
CA ASN A 50 -17.01 7.00 5.08
C ASN A 50 -15.82 6.71 4.14
N ALA A 51 -14.87 7.65 4.10
CA ALA A 51 -13.71 7.55 3.22
C ALA A 51 -12.78 6.36 3.57
N ILE A 52 -12.73 5.96 4.85
CA ILE A 52 -11.86 4.87 5.31
C ILE A 52 -12.45 3.52 4.87
N VAL A 53 -13.75 3.31 5.07
CA VAL A 53 -14.45 2.11 4.58
C VAL A 53 -14.31 1.99 3.06
N TYR A 54 -14.55 3.10 2.35
CA TYR A 54 -14.34 3.15 0.90
C TYR A 54 -12.93 2.71 0.50
N ARG A 55 -11.92 3.23 1.21
CA ARG A 55 -10.52 2.87 0.95
C ARG A 55 -10.26 1.38 1.24
N CYS A 56 -10.64 0.87 2.40
CA CYS A 56 -10.42 -0.53 2.78
C CYS A 56 -11.07 -1.51 1.78
N VAL A 57 -12.34 -1.31 1.46
CA VAL A 57 -13.05 -2.15 0.50
C VAL A 57 -12.40 -2.13 -0.87
N ASN A 58 -11.99 -0.93 -1.36
CA ASN A 58 -11.34 -0.83 -2.66
C ASN A 58 -9.91 -1.39 -2.68
N GLU A 59 -9.14 -1.29 -1.61
CA GLU A 59 -7.79 -1.90 -1.57
C GLU A 59 -7.91 -3.43 -1.66
N ILE A 60 -8.82 -4.04 -0.91
CA ILE A 60 -9.00 -5.49 -0.94
C ILE A 60 -9.60 -5.94 -2.28
N SER A 61 -10.71 -5.33 -2.71
CA SER A 61 -11.43 -5.79 -3.90
C SER A 61 -10.64 -5.58 -5.19
N LYS A 62 -9.90 -4.46 -5.33
CA LYS A 62 -9.02 -4.23 -6.48
C LYS A 62 -7.79 -5.13 -6.45
N GLY A 63 -7.18 -5.31 -5.27
CA GLY A 63 -6.05 -6.22 -5.11
C GLY A 63 -6.42 -7.65 -5.46
N ALA A 64 -7.57 -8.13 -4.98
CA ALA A 64 -8.07 -9.46 -5.27
C ALA A 64 -8.47 -9.65 -6.75
N SER A 65 -9.17 -8.68 -7.33
CA SER A 65 -9.62 -8.75 -8.74
C SER A 65 -8.50 -8.57 -9.77
N ALA A 66 -7.30 -8.20 -9.33
CA ALA A 66 -6.13 -8.12 -10.19
C ALA A 66 -5.41 -9.47 -10.36
N VAL A 67 -5.68 -10.45 -9.48
CA VAL A 67 -5.03 -11.78 -9.54
C VAL A 67 -5.83 -12.70 -10.46
N PRO A 68 -5.24 -13.20 -11.56
CA PRO A 68 -5.94 -14.05 -12.50
C PRO A 68 -6.15 -15.47 -11.97
N PHE A 69 -7.16 -16.17 -12.49
CA PHE A 69 -7.32 -17.60 -12.28
C PHE A 69 -6.45 -18.42 -13.22
N VAL A 70 -6.01 -19.55 -12.72
CA VAL A 70 -5.41 -20.64 -13.51
C VAL A 70 -6.24 -21.90 -13.33
N VAL A 71 -6.41 -22.67 -14.43
CA VAL A 71 -7.09 -23.97 -14.42
C VAL A 71 -6.01 -25.04 -14.49
N LYS A 72 -6.09 -26.03 -13.60
CA LYS A 72 -5.18 -27.17 -13.55
C LYS A 72 -5.91 -28.48 -13.75
N ALA A 73 -5.21 -29.45 -14.37
CA ALA A 73 -5.60 -30.86 -14.36
C ALA A 73 -4.48 -31.65 -13.66
N GLY A 74 -4.66 -31.99 -12.40
CA GLY A 74 -3.55 -32.40 -11.54
C GLY A 74 -2.54 -31.26 -11.37
N ASP A 75 -1.27 -31.50 -11.70
CA ASP A 75 -0.21 -30.49 -11.58
C ASP A 75 -0.01 -29.68 -12.90
N GLN A 76 -0.72 -30.01 -13.98
CA GLN A 76 -0.55 -29.34 -15.26
C GLN A 76 -1.49 -28.15 -15.41
N ILE A 77 -0.94 -26.98 -15.74
CA ILE A 77 -1.71 -25.77 -16.07
C ILE A 77 -2.28 -25.90 -17.47
N ILE A 78 -3.56 -25.62 -17.60
CA ILE A 78 -4.28 -25.59 -18.87
C ILE A 78 -4.46 -24.15 -19.29
N GLU A 79 -3.82 -23.74 -20.40
CA GLU A 79 -3.88 -22.36 -20.88
C GLU A 79 -5.18 -22.02 -21.61
N GLN A 80 -5.83 -23.00 -22.26
CA GLN A 80 -7.06 -22.80 -23.06
C GLN A 80 -8.14 -23.75 -22.61
N HIS A 81 -9.21 -23.22 -22.01
CA HIS A 81 -10.36 -23.99 -21.61
C HIS A 81 -11.60 -23.11 -21.55
N PRO A 82 -12.82 -23.60 -21.91
CA PRO A 82 -14.07 -22.83 -21.86
C PRO A 82 -14.37 -22.21 -20.48
N LEU A 83 -13.90 -22.81 -19.40
CA LEU A 83 -14.00 -22.27 -18.05
C LEU A 83 -13.18 -20.98 -17.91
N ILE A 84 -11.97 -20.93 -18.49
CA ILE A 84 -11.12 -19.72 -18.47
C ILE A 84 -11.80 -18.61 -19.28
N ASP A 85 -12.33 -18.94 -20.45
CA ASP A 85 -13.05 -17.99 -21.30
C ASP A 85 -14.27 -17.38 -20.59
N LEU A 86 -15.04 -18.24 -19.88
CA LEU A 86 -16.17 -17.80 -19.07
C LEU A 86 -15.74 -16.87 -17.91
N LEU A 87 -14.65 -17.19 -17.22
CA LEU A 87 -14.14 -16.36 -16.11
C LEU A 87 -13.58 -15.04 -16.62
N ASN A 88 -12.87 -15.04 -17.75
CA ASN A 88 -12.32 -13.83 -18.36
C ASN A 88 -13.39 -12.87 -18.87
N ARG A 89 -14.52 -13.42 -19.31
CA ARG A 89 -15.69 -12.65 -19.75
C ARG A 89 -16.97 -13.26 -19.18
N PRO A 90 -17.27 -13.02 -17.90
CA PRO A 90 -18.38 -13.66 -17.21
C PRO A 90 -19.75 -13.36 -17.83
N ASN A 91 -19.91 -12.17 -18.41
CA ASN A 91 -21.11 -11.75 -19.12
C ASN A 91 -20.79 -10.64 -20.13
N PRO A 92 -21.74 -10.26 -21.03
CA PRO A 92 -21.49 -9.23 -22.04
C PRO A 92 -21.16 -7.83 -21.49
N LEU A 93 -21.52 -7.55 -20.23
CA LEU A 93 -21.40 -6.23 -19.61
C LEU A 93 -20.18 -6.07 -18.71
N GLN A 94 -19.55 -7.16 -18.30
CA GLN A 94 -18.48 -7.11 -17.30
C GLN A 94 -17.26 -7.91 -17.77
N SER A 95 -16.09 -7.33 -17.57
CA SER A 95 -14.79 -8.01 -17.63
C SER A 95 -14.54 -8.83 -16.35
N TYR A 96 -13.51 -9.68 -16.38
CA TYR A 96 -12.99 -10.40 -15.20
C TYR A 96 -12.85 -9.47 -13.97
N SER A 97 -12.07 -8.41 -14.14
CA SER A 97 -11.76 -7.51 -13.03
C SER A 97 -12.99 -6.79 -12.48
N GLU A 98 -13.92 -6.36 -13.32
CA GLU A 98 -15.17 -5.72 -12.89
C GLU A 98 -16.08 -6.68 -12.13
N PHE A 99 -16.18 -7.93 -12.62
CA PHE A 99 -16.98 -8.95 -11.97
C PHE A 99 -16.41 -9.30 -10.59
N PHE A 100 -15.14 -9.66 -10.49
CA PHE A 100 -14.55 -10.04 -9.21
C PHE A 100 -14.41 -8.86 -8.25
N ASN A 101 -14.11 -7.65 -8.74
CA ASN A 101 -14.11 -6.45 -7.89
C ASN A 101 -15.49 -6.22 -7.21
N SER A 102 -16.58 -6.34 -7.95
CA SER A 102 -17.91 -6.20 -7.36
C SER A 102 -18.30 -7.40 -6.46
N LEU A 103 -17.85 -8.60 -6.78
CA LEU A 103 -18.06 -9.79 -5.94
C LEU A 103 -17.42 -9.62 -4.55
N PHE A 104 -16.12 -9.26 -4.52
CA PHE A 104 -15.43 -8.97 -3.26
C PHE A 104 -16.07 -7.78 -2.52
N GLY A 105 -16.48 -6.74 -3.25
CA GLY A 105 -17.19 -5.61 -2.67
C GLY A 105 -18.48 -6.03 -1.94
N TYR A 106 -19.28 -6.92 -2.52
CA TYR A 106 -20.49 -7.44 -1.86
C TYR A 106 -20.15 -8.28 -0.64
N VAL A 107 -19.16 -9.16 -0.71
CA VAL A 107 -18.70 -9.96 0.43
C VAL A 107 -18.25 -9.05 1.59
N LEU A 108 -17.45 -8.03 1.31
CA LEU A 108 -16.93 -7.13 2.34
C LEU A 108 -18.03 -6.22 2.95
N LEU A 109 -19.02 -5.81 2.17
CA LEU A 109 -20.06 -4.89 2.63
C LEU A 109 -21.23 -5.60 3.30
N SER A 110 -21.60 -6.80 2.84
CA SER A 110 -22.77 -7.52 3.36
C SER A 110 -22.46 -8.85 4.03
N GLY A 111 -21.22 -9.35 3.91
CA GLY A 111 -20.87 -10.71 4.28
C GLY A 111 -21.40 -11.78 3.30
N ASN A 112 -22.10 -11.36 2.22
CA ASN A 112 -22.79 -12.22 1.29
C ASN A 112 -22.61 -11.74 -0.14
N ALA A 113 -22.40 -12.66 -1.08
CA ALA A 113 -22.46 -12.39 -2.50
C ALA A 113 -23.16 -13.56 -3.21
N TYR A 114 -23.82 -13.27 -4.33
CA TYR A 114 -24.61 -14.25 -5.05
C TYR A 114 -24.23 -14.24 -6.52
N ILE A 115 -23.86 -15.42 -7.04
CA ILE A 115 -23.51 -15.64 -8.46
C ILE A 115 -24.58 -16.48 -9.10
N LEU A 116 -25.25 -15.95 -10.11
CA LEU A 116 -26.25 -16.65 -10.90
C LEU A 116 -25.59 -17.20 -12.16
N LYS A 117 -25.71 -18.50 -12.41
CA LYS A 117 -25.38 -19.10 -13.71
C LYS A 117 -26.54 -18.94 -14.70
N VAL A 118 -26.20 -18.60 -15.94
CA VAL A 118 -27.17 -18.53 -17.05
C VAL A 118 -26.69 -19.43 -18.17
N GLY A 119 -27.63 -20.25 -18.69
CA GLY A 119 -27.37 -21.22 -19.75
C GLY A 119 -27.56 -22.66 -19.29
N GLY A 120 -28.43 -23.43 -20.00
CA GLY A 120 -28.69 -24.85 -19.84
C GLY A 120 -29.04 -25.39 -18.44
N VAL A 121 -30.16 -26.03 -18.27
CA VAL A 121 -30.53 -26.68 -16.99
C VAL A 121 -29.59 -27.85 -16.65
N THR A 122 -28.96 -28.45 -17.65
CA THR A 122 -28.04 -29.60 -17.54
C THR A 122 -26.72 -29.43 -18.27
N GLY A 123 -26.43 -28.22 -18.75
CA GLY A 123 -25.21 -27.96 -19.53
C GLY A 123 -24.28 -26.95 -18.87
N THR A 124 -23.07 -26.82 -19.41
CA THR A 124 -22.09 -25.84 -19.02
C THR A 124 -22.67 -24.42 -19.05
N PRO A 125 -22.47 -23.59 -18.01
CA PRO A 125 -22.94 -22.22 -17.98
C PRO A 125 -22.29 -21.40 -19.09
N LYS A 126 -23.07 -20.49 -19.70
CA LYS A 126 -22.59 -19.58 -20.74
C LYS A 126 -22.29 -18.19 -20.18
N GLU A 127 -22.97 -17.79 -19.12
CA GLU A 127 -22.78 -16.50 -18.47
C GLU A 127 -22.88 -16.64 -16.95
N LEU A 128 -22.17 -15.75 -16.24
CA LEU A 128 -22.26 -15.56 -14.81
C LEU A 128 -22.72 -14.14 -14.52
N HIS A 129 -23.74 -13.98 -13.71
CA HIS A 129 -24.26 -12.69 -13.29
C HIS A 129 -24.26 -12.57 -11.77
N GLN A 130 -24.05 -11.35 -11.28
CA GLN A 130 -24.14 -11.08 -9.85
C GLN A 130 -25.52 -10.57 -9.49
N LEU A 131 -26.03 -11.08 -8.39
CA LEU A 131 -27.28 -10.59 -7.80
C LEU A 131 -26.95 -9.76 -6.56
N ARG A 132 -27.55 -8.57 -6.47
CA ARG A 132 -27.33 -7.69 -5.32
C ARG A 132 -27.86 -8.33 -4.04
N PRO A 133 -27.09 -8.31 -2.93
CA PRO A 133 -27.48 -8.96 -1.68
C PRO A 133 -28.81 -8.48 -1.11
N ASP A 134 -29.16 -7.20 -1.26
CA ASP A 134 -30.44 -6.65 -0.81
C ASP A 134 -31.68 -7.13 -1.59
N ARG A 135 -31.46 -7.86 -2.68
CA ARG A 135 -32.52 -8.40 -3.52
C ARG A 135 -32.72 -9.90 -3.37
N ILE A 136 -31.94 -10.54 -2.54
CA ILE A 136 -32.06 -11.99 -2.29
C ILE A 136 -32.61 -12.23 -0.89
N ASN A 137 -33.73 -12.93 -0.84
CA ASN A 137 -34.28 -13.48 0.41
C ASN A 137 -34.01 -14.97 0.42
N ILE A 138 -33.37 -15.45 1.46
CA ILE A 138 -33.13 -16.87 1.69
C ILE A 138 -34.33 -17.43 2.46
N LYS A 139 -34.89 -18.53 2.01
CA LYS A 139 -35.94 -19.27 2.70
C LYS A 139 -35.42 -20.64 3.09
N GLY A 140 -35.61 -21.01 4.32
CA GLY A 140 -35.16 -22.27 4.86
C GLY A 140 -36.19 -22.88 5.79
N SER A 141 -36.18 -24.19 5.91
CA SER A 141 -37.07 -24.98 6.76
C SER A 141 -36.50 -25.27 8.15
N GLY A 142 -35.41 -24.56 8.54
CA GLY A 142 -34.67 -24.78 9.80
C GLY A 142 -33.59 -25.87 9.70
N THR A 143 -33.26 -26.30 8.49
CA THR A 143 -32.08 -27.14 8.19
C THR A 143 -30.90 -26.26 7.80
N ALA A 144 -29.67 -26.79 7.82
CA ALA A 144 -28.49 -26.08 7.40
C ALA A 144 -28.48 -25.69 5.91
N ILE A 145 -29.24 -26.44 5.09
CA ILE A 145 -29.41 -26.18 3.65
C ILE A 145 -30.68 -25.32 3.45
N PRO A 146 -30.59 -24.15 2.80
CA PRO A 146 -31.76 -23.35 2.49
C PRO A 146 -32.69 -24.10 1.48
N ASP A 147 -34.01 -23.81 1.53
CA ASP A 147 -34.95 -24.40 0.57
C ASP A 147 -34.87 -23.70 -0.79
N LYS A 148 -34.73 -22.37 -0.78
CA LYS A 148 -34.71 -21.54 -2.00
C LYS A 148 -34.15 -20.15 -1.78
N TYR A 149 -33.74 -19.52 -2.88
CA TYR A 149 -33.39 -18.11 -2.98
C TYR A 149 -34.50 -17.36 -3.75
N GLU A 150 -35.11 -16.36 -3.15
CA GLU A 150 -36.12 -15.50 -3.78
C GLU A 150 -35.49 -14.20 -4.23
N TYR A 151 -35.50 -13.93 -5.55
CA TYR A 151 -35.03 -12.65 -6.10
C TYR A 151 -36.17 -11.65 -6.08
N VAL A 152 -36.00 -10.57 -5.31
CA VAL A 152 -37.03 -9.59 -5.00
C VAL A 152 -36.65 -8.21 -5.51
N ILE A 153 -37.54 -7.57 -6.28
CA ILE A 153 -37.35 -6.17 -6.70
C ILE A 153 -38.63 -5.40 -6.28
N ASN A 154 -38.44 -4.29 -5.58
CA ASN A 154 -39.50 -3.41 -5.10
C ASN A 154 -40.60 -4.20 -4.31
N GLY A 155 -40.16 -5.15 -3.48
CA GLY A 155 -41.06 -5.97 -2.66
C GLY A 155 -41.81 -7.08 -3.40
N LYS A 156 -41.55 -7.25 -4.70
CA LYS A 156 -42.18 -8.33 -5.51
C LYS A 156 -41.14 -9.38 -5.87
N ILE A 157 -41.48 -10.65 -5.64
CA ILE A 157 -40.68 -11.79 -6.07
C ILE A 157 -40.71 -11.85 -7.59
N GLN A 158 -39.54 -11.73 -8.21
CA GLN A 158 -39.37 -11.80 -9.66
C GLN A 158 -39.02 -13.22 -10.11
N LYS A 159 -38.18 -13.92 -9.36
CA LYS A 159 -37.76 -15.28 -9.66
C LYS A 159 -37.45 -16.01 -8.35
N VAL A 160 -37.68 -17.31 -8.36
CA VAL A 160 -37.35 -18.23 -7.27
C VAL A 160 -36.34 -19.23 -7.82
N TYR A 161 -35.26 -19.43 -7.11
CA TYR A 161 -34.25 -20.43 -7.40
C TYR A 161 -34.31 -21.48 -6.30
N GLU A 162 -34.71 -22.68 -6.67
CA GLU A 162 -34.77 -23.80 -5.73
C GLU A 162 -33.39 -24.33 -5.41
N VAL A 163 -33.21 -24.89 -4.21
CA VAL A 163 -32.01 -25.56 -3.77
C VAL A 163 -32.29 -27.04 -3.64
N ASP A 164 -31.53 -27.86 -4.29
CA ASP A 164 -31.58 -29.30 -4.14
C ASP A 164 -31.22 -29.70 -2.71
N GLN A 165 -32.11 -30.39 -2.06
CA GLN A 165 -31.95 -30.77 -0.65
C GLN A 165 -31.02 -31.97 -0.44
N ASP A 166 -30.67 -32.69 -1.48
CA ASP A 166 -29.79 -33.86 -1.42
C ASP A 166 -28.33 -33.47 -1.53
N ASN A 167 -28.02 -32.51 -2.41
CA ASN A 167 -26.65 -32.08 -2.71
C ASN A 167 -26.37 -30.58 -2.48
N GLY A 168 -27.40 -29.79 -2.11
CA GLY A 168 -27.27 -28.36 -1.87
C GLY A 168 -27.09 -27.51 -3.14
N PHE A 169 -27.23 -28.09 -4.33
CA PHE A 169 -27.03 -27.40 -5.59
C PHE A 169 -28.16 -26.43 -5.92
N SER A 170 -27.81 -25.26 -6.47
CA SER A 170 -28.75 -24.27 -7.00
C SER A 170 -28.16 -23.57 -8.24
N GLU A 171 -29.02 -22.92 -9.03
CA GLU A 171 -28.59 -22.00 -10.09
C GLU A 171 -27.86 -20.79 -9.53
N VAL A 172 -27.99 -20.48 -8.24
CA VAL A 172 -27.35 -19.38 -7.53
C VAL A 172 -26.33 -19.94 -6.56
N LYS A 173 -25.07 -19.63 -6.74
CA LYS A 173 -24.02 -19.86 -5.72
C LYS A 173 -24.05 -18.71 -4.70
N HIS A 174 -24.24 -19.05 -3.47
CA HIS A 174 -24.14 -18.15 -2.34
C HIS A 174 -22.72 -18.23 -1.74
N VAL A 175 -21.97 -17.16 -1.88
CA VAL A 175 -20.67 -16.96 -1.23
C VAL A 175 -20.92 -16.16 0.05
N LYS A 176 -20.62 -16.75 1.22
CA LYS A 176 -20.84 -16.10 2.51
C LYS A 176 -19.61 -16.15 3.41
N LEU A 177 -19.44 -15.13 4.23
CA LEU A 177 -18.53 -15.16 5.37
C LEU A 177 -19.20 -15.87 6.55
N TRP A 178 -18.40 -16.38 7.47
CA TRP A 178 -18.91 -17.04 8.66
C TRP A 178 -19.69 -16.08 9.55
N ASN A 179 -20.82 -16.54 10.07
CA ASN A 179 -21.65 -15.81 11.02
C ASN A 179 -22.04 -16.75 12.17
N PRO A 180 -21.67 -16.43 13.41
CA PRO A 180 -21.99 -17.28 14.56
C PRO A 180 -23.46 -17.28 14.97
N LEU A 181 -24.26 -16.33 14.46
CA LEU A 181 -25.65 -16.11 14.86
C LEU A 181 -26.67 -16.47 13.77
N ASP A 182 -26.23 -16.73 12.55
CA ASP A 182 -27.11 -16.99 11.42
C ASP A 182 -26.53 -18.05 10.49
N ASP A 183 -27.27 -19.13 10.28
CA ASP A 183 -26.82 -20.24 9.43
C ASP A 183 -26.90 -19.89 7.93
N TYR A 184 -27.76 -18.94 7.56
CA TYR A 184 -28.03 -18.61 6.16
C TYR A 184 -27.24 -17.37 5.70
N TYR A 185 -27.17 -16.33 6.51
CA TYR A 185 -26.52 -15.08 6.11
C TYR A 185 -25.14 -14.91 6.75
N GLY A 186 -24.18 -14.49 5.95
CA GLY A 186 -22.83 -14.18 6.41
C GLY A 186 -22.74 -12.85 7.16
N LEU A 187 -21.74 -12.73 8.02
CA LEU A 187 -21.41 -11.51 8.76
C LEU A 187 -20.34 -10.71 8.02
N SER A 188 -20.56 -9.43 7.76
CA SER A 188 -19.59 -8.59 7.09
C SER A 188 -18.60 -7.93 8.08
N PRO A 189 -17.35 -7.67 7.65
CA PRO A 189 -16.41 -6.84 8.41
C PRO A 189 -16.98 -5.44 8.70
N MET A 190 -17.74 -4.89 7.77
CA MET A 190 -18.44 -3.62 7.92
C MET A 190 -19.35 -3.57 9.13
N SER A 191 -19.97 -4.71 9.46
CA SER A 191 -20.89 -4.80 10.61
C SER A 191 -20.15 -4.81 11.93
N ALA A 192 -18.99 -5.46 11.96
CA ALA A 192 -18.12 -5.44 13.12
C ALA A 192 -17.59 -4.02 13.38
N ALA A 193 -17.32 -3.26 12.31
CA ALA A 193 -16.82 -1.88 12.39
C ALA A 193 -17.92 -0.81 12.46
N ALA A 194 -19.19 -1.20 12.65
CA ALA A 194 -20.31 -0.26 12.53
C ALA A 194 -20.26 0.89 13.56
N VAL A 195 -19.83 0.62 14.79
CA VAL A 195 -19.68 1.62 15.87
C VAL A 195 -18.63 2.66 15.50
N GLU A 196 -17.47 2.21 15.05
CA GLU A 196 -16.32 3.03 14.68
C GLU A 196 -16.64 3.90 13.46
N VAL A 197 -17.39 3.34 12.51
CA VAL A 197 -17.87 4.06 11.32
C VAL A 197 -18.82 5.18 11.73
N ASP A 198 -19.76 4.92 12.62
CA ASP A 198 -20.68 5.95 13.10
C ASP A 198 -19.97 7.02 13.94
N GLN A 199 -19.03 6.64 14.81
CA GLN A 199 -18.19 7.61 15.54
C GLN A 199 -17.44 8.52 14.60
N PHE A 200 -16.78 7.96 13.56
CA PHE A 200 -16.07 8.74 12.56
C PHE A 200 -17.00 9.70 11.81
N ASN A 201 -18.17 9.21 11.39
CA ASN A 201 -19.15 9.98 10.64
C ASN A 201 -19.75 11.10 11.52
N MET A 202 -20.08 10.81 12.79
CA MET A 202 -20.59 11.79 13.76
C MET A 202 -19.55 12.86 14.07
N ALA A 203 -18.29 12.49 14.30
CA ALA A 203 -17.20 13.43 14.53
C ALA A 203 -17.00 14.34 13.31
N SER A 204 -17.02 13.79 12.11
CA SER A 204 -16.92 14.53 10.85
C SER A 204 -18.10 15.48 10.67
N LYS A 205 -19.33 15.04 10.92
CA LYS A 205 -20.54 15.86 10.85
C LYS A 205 -20.54 16.97 11.88
N HIS A 206 -20.10 16.67 13.10
CA HIS A 206 -19.97 17.69 14.15
C HIS A 206 -18.99 18.78 13.73
N ASN A 207 -17.82 18.42 13.21
CA ASN A 207 -16.83 19.39 12.72
C ASN A 207 -17.38 20.25 11.58
N VAL A 208 -18.12 19.65 10.63
CA VAL A 208 -18.77 20.40 9.54
C VAL A 208 -19.79 21.37 10.10
N ASN A 209 -20.65 20.93 11.03
CA ASN A 209 -21.64 21.78 11.67
C ASN A 209 -20.99 22.93 12.45
N LEU A 210 -19.90 22.63 13.19
CA LEU A 210 -19.14 23.64 13.91
C LEU A 210 -18.57 24.71 12.96
N LEU A 211 -17.97 24.28 11.85
CA LEU A 211 -17.47 25.20 10.81
C LEU A 211 -18.60 26.01 10.16
N GLN A 212 -19.74 25.38 9.88
CA GLN A 212 -20.92 26.06 9.34
C GLN A 212 -21.48 27.08 10.30
N ASN A 213 -21.40 26.86 11.63
CA ASN A 213 -21.82 27.78 12.66
C ASN A 213 -20.71 28.79 13.05
N GLY A 214 -19.70 28.98 12.21
CA GLY A 214 -18.64 29.95 12.43
C GLY A 214 -17.64 29.59 13.52
N ALA A 215 -17.45 28.28 13.77
CA ALA A 215 -16.56 27.70 14.79
C ALA A 215 -16.85 28.19 16.24
N ARG A 216 -18.07 28.53 16.53
CA ARG A 216 -18.49 28.95 17.89
C ARG A 216 -18.93 27.73 18.70
N PRO A 217 -18.45 27.58 19.94
CA PRO A 217 -18.94 26.54 20.84
C PRO A 217 -20.40 26.77 21.18
N SER A 218 -21.12 25.71 21.54
CA SER A 218 -22.48 25.81 22.05
C SER A 218 -22.51 26.58 23.33
N GLY A 219 -23.39 27.54 23.44
CA GLY A 219 -23.52 28.37 24.62
C GLY A 219 -24.91 28.97 24.78
N ALA A 220 -25.16 29.56 25.92
CA ALA A 220 -26.37 30.27 26.23
C ALA A 220 -26.11 31.77 26.30
N VAL A 221 -26.93 32.56 25.60
CA VAL A 221 -27.01 34.00 25.81
C VAL A 221 -27.95 34.25 26.99
N ILE A 222 -27.43 34.79 28.05
CA ILE A 222 -28.18 35.07 29.27
C ILE A 222 -28.46 36.56 29.30
N PHE A 223 -29.73 36.93 29.42
CA PHE A 223 -30.18 38.32 29.57
C PHE A 223 -30.54 38.57 31.04
N LYS A 224 -29.89 39.50 31.68
CA LYS A 224 -30.02 39.78 33.12
C LYS A 224 -30.27 41.26 33.45
N PRO A 225 -31.12 41.98 32.72
CA PRO A 225 -31.39 43.36 33.10
C PRO A 225 -32.22 43.43 34.40
N GLN A 226 -31.93 44.43 35.20
CA GLN A 226 -32.73 44.80 36.36
C GLN A 226 -33.34 46.16 36.07
N ASP A 227 -34.57 46.36 36.54
CA ASP A 227 -35.18 47.70 36.54
C ASP A 227 -34.58 48.56 37.67
N ASP A 228 -34.95 49.86 37.71
CA ASP A 228 -34.48 50.80 38.73
C ASP A 228 -34.88 50.38 40.15
N ALA A 229 -35.82 49.44 40.31
CA ALA A 229 -36.28 48.86 41.57
C ALA A 229 -35.61 47.50 41.88
N GLY A 230 -34.70 47.00 41.03
CA GLY A 230 -33.96 45.73 41.20
C GLY A 230 -34.71 44.47 40.82
N PHE A 231 -35.83 44.57 40.09
CA PHE A 231 -36.57 43.42 39.61
C PHE A 231 -36.07 42.97 38.26
N ALA A 232 -36.03 41.65 38.01
CA ALA A 232 -35.62 41.07 36.74
C ALA A 232 -36.63 41.41 35.63
N VAL A 233 -36.13 41.97 34.53
CA VAL A 233 -36.92 42.26 33.33
C VAL A 233 -36.70 41.17 32.30
N ASN A 234 -37.79 40.63 31.78
CA ASN A 234 -37.72 39.59 30.73
C ASN A 234 -37.88 40.21 29.34
N LEU A 235 -37.16 39.62 28.35
CA LEU A 235 -37.39 39.96 26.93
C LEU A 235 -38.84 39.65 26.53
N THR A 236 -39.47 40.57 25.80
CA THR A 236 -40.74 40.30 25.16
C THR A 236 -40.54 39.21 24.07
N GLU A 237 -41.63 38.49 23.72
CA GLU A 237 -41.56 37.45 22.72
C GLU A 237 -41.04 37.97 21.35
N SER A 238 -41.46 39.20 20.99
CA SER A 238 -40.95 39.82 19.74
C SER A 238 -39.45 40.13 19.80
N GLN A 239 -38.94 40.64 20.93
CA GLN A 239 -37.50 40.89 21.11
C GLN A 239 -36.70 39.58 21.11
N ARG A 240 -37.22 38.51 21.71
CA ARG A 240 -36.61 37.17 21.70
C ARG A 240 -36.50 36.62 20.29
N GLN A 241 -37.59 36.70 19.52
CA GLN A 241 -37.61 36.25 18.14
C GLN A 241 -36.68 37.06 17.22
N GLN A 242 -36.62 38.36 17.44
CA GLN A 242 -35.73 39.26 16.72
C GLN A 242 -34.26 38.95 17.00
N LEU A 243 -33.90 38.72 18.27
CA LEU A 243 -32.56 38.34 18.70
C LEU A 243 -32.16 36.97 18.11
N LEU A 244 -33.03 35.97 18.11
CA LEU A 244 -32.81 34.66 17.51
C LEU A 244 -32.62 34.74 15.98
N THR A 245 -33.41 35.59 15.33
CA THR A 245 -33.30 35.83 13.89
C THR A 245 -32.00 36.53 13.53
N ASP A 246 -31.58 37.52 14.28
CA ASP A 246 -30.31 38.21 14.06
C ASP A 246 -29.10 37.31 14.35
N LEU A 247 -29.17 36.47 15.41
CA LEU A 247 -28.16 35.48 15.69
C LEU A 247 -28.01 34.47 14.51
N ASN A 248 -29.13 33.96 14.02
CA ASN A 248 -29.10 33.01 12.91
C ASN A 248 -28.66 33.63 11.59
N ASN A 249 -29.16 34.82 11.24
CA ASN A 249 -28.91 35.41 9.91
C ASN A 249 -27.56 36.11 9.80
N ARG A 250 -27.07 36.71 10.88
CA ARG A 250 -25.85 37.54 10.87
C ARG A 250 -24.60 36.83 11.39
N PHE A 251 -24.78 35.77 12.20
CA PHE A 251 -23.68 35.14 12.91
C PHE A 251 -23.57 33.62 12.68
N SER A 252 -24.52 33.02 11.97
CA SER A 252 -24.46 31.63 11.53
C SER A 252 -23.87 31.54 10.13
N GLY A 253 -23.16 30.44 9.85
CA GLY A 253 -22.55 30.14 8.54
C GLY A 253 -21.07 30.53 8.43
N ALA A 254 -20.34 29.78 7.59
CA ALA A 254 -18.90 29.95 7.38
C ALA A 254 -18.52 31.35 6.85
N GLY A 255 -19.41 32.02 6.10
CA GLY A 255 -19.19 33.37 5.58
C GLY A 255 -19.25 34.48 6.66
N ASN A 256 -19.79 34.17 7.82
CA ASN A 256 -19.92 35.10 8.94
C ASN A 256 -18.94 34.80 10.10
N ALA A 257 -18.07 33.81 9.92
CA ALA A 257 -17.07 33.41 10.90
C ALA A 257 -16.14 34.59 11.24
N GLY A 258 -15.93 34.83 12.54
CA GLY A 258 -15.05 35.90 13.01
C GLY A 258 -15.65 37.31 13.05
N ARG A 259 -16.89 37.53 12.60
CA ARG A 259 -17.54 38.84 12.73
C ARG A 259 -17.83 39.16 14.20
N PRO A 260 -17.49 40.37 14.69
CA PRO A 260 -17.84 40.79 16.03
C PRO A 260 -19.36 40.93 16.16
N MET A 261 -19.90 40.50 17.30
CA MET A 261 -21.30 40.66 17.65
C MET A 261 -21.46 41.95 18.51
N LEU A 262 -22.35 42.83 18.11
CA LEU A 262 -22.77 43.95 18.90
C LEU A 262 -24.10 43.57 19.57
N LEU A 263 -24.11 43.50 20.90
CA LEU A 263 -25.31 43.32 21.70
C LEU A 263 -25.48 44.57 22.56
N GLU A 264 -26.66 45.12 22.52
CA GLU A 264 -27.04 46.27 23.39
C GLU A 264 -27.90 45.75 24.57
N GLY A 265 -27.44 45.95 25.79
CA GLY A 265 -28.09 45.46 26.99
C GLY A 265 -27.18 44.61 27.87
N ASP A 266 -27.69 44.18 29.02
CA ASP A 266 -26.96 43.29 29.95
C ASP A 266 -27.08 41.85 29.53
N PHE A 267 -26.24 41.47 28.56
CA PHE A 267 -26.12 40.11 28.02
C PHE A 267 -24.81 39.47 28.46
N ASP A 268 -24.91 38.25 28.95
CA ASP A 268 -23.77 37.40 29.29
C ASP A 268 -23.75 36.14 28.38
N TRP A 269 -22.57 35.75 27.95
CA TRP A 269 -22.38 34.50 27.18
C TRP A 269 -21.78 33.42 28.06
N LYS A 270 -22.53 32.35 28.28
CA LYS A 270 -22.03 31.20 29.04
C LYS A 270 -21.82 30.02 28.10
N GLU A 271 -20.59 29.58 27.94
CA GLU A 271 -20.30 28.33 27.23
C GLU A 271 -20.93 27.16 27.99
N MET A 272 -21.65 26.30 27.26
CA MET A 272 -22.35 25.14 27.81
C MET A 272 -21.86 23.81 27.20
N GLY A 273 -20.87 23.84 26.33
CA GLY A 273 -20.28 22.66 25.67
C GLY A 273 -18.79 22.51 25.98
N LEU A 274 -18.28 21.31 25.81
CA LEU A 274 -16.83 21.05 25.80
C LEU A 274 -16.21 21.77 24.60
N SER A 275 -15.02 22.33 24.79
CA SER A 275 -14.31 22.92 23.66
C SER A 275 -13.90 21.81 22.63
N PRO A 276 -13.81 22.11 21.34
CA PRO A 276 -13.34 21.15 20.34
C PRO A 276 -11.96 20.56 20.67
N LYS A 277 -11.14 21.31 21.42
CA LYS A 277 -9.83 20.87 21.90
C LYS A 277 -9.94 19.81 23.00
N ASP A 278 -10.93 19.96 23.89
CA ASP A 278 -11.14 19.03 25.01
C ASP A 278 -11.78 17.70 24.52
N MET A 279 -12.45 17.71 23.38
CA MET A 279 -13.05 16.53 22.78
C MET A 279 -12.05 15.70 21.94
N ASP A 280 -10.85 16.22 21.67
CA ASP A 280 -9.78 15.58 20.88
C ASP A 280 -10.28 14.79 19.66
N PHE A 281 -11.09 15.42 18.81
CA PHE A 281 -11.66 14.81 17.61
C PHE A 281 -10.60 14.24 16.67
N HIS A 282 -9.37 14.74 16.72
CA HIS A 282 -8.30 14.23 15.88
C HIS A 282 -7.85 12.83 16.33
N ALA A 283 -7.61 12.65 17.64
CA ALA A 283 -7.26 11.34 18.20
C ALA A 283 -8.40 10.35 18.00
N LEU A 284 -9.65 10.75 18.26
CA LEU A 284 -10.83 9.90 18.06
C LEU A 284 -10.96 9.44 16.60
N LYS A 285 -10.78 10.35 15.63
CA LYS A 285 -10.82 9.98 14.20
C LYS A 285 -9.67 9.03 13.80
N ASN A 286 -8.48 9.22 14.34
CA ASN A 286 -7.35 8.35 14.09
C ASN A 286 -7.57 6.95 14.69
N MET A 287 -8.10 6.86 15.91
CA MET A 287 -8.49 5.58 16.51
C MET A 287 -9.57 4.88 15.68
N ALA A 288 -10.68 5.55 15.38
CA ALA A 288 -11.74 4.98 14.54
C ALA A 288 -11.21 4.56 13.16
N THR A 289 -10.28 5.30 12.56
CA THR A 289 -9.62 4.91 11.30
C THR A 289 -8.85 3.60 11.44
N THR A 290 -8.08 3.45 12.53
CA THR A 290 -7.31 2.25 12.82
C THR A 290 -8.21 1.05 13.07
N ASP A 291 -9.27 1.23 13.86
CA ASP A 291 -10.21 0.17 14.22
C ASP A 291 -11.02 -0.30 13.01
N ILE A 292 -11.49 0.62 12.16
CA ILE A 292 -12.12 0.28 10.87
C ILE A 292 -11.15 -0.53 10.00
N ALA A 293 -9.91 -0.06 9.84
CA ALA A 293 -8.91 -0.75 9.02
C ALA A 293 -8.62 -2.15 9.56
N LEU A 294 -8.50 -2.29 10.89
CA LEU A 294 -8.30 -3.58 11.58
C LEU A 294 -9.44 -4.57 11.31
N CYS A 295 -10.70 -4.12 11.38
CA CYS A 295 -11.88 -4.96 11.09
C CYS A 295 -11.88 -5.50 9.66
N PHE A 296 -11.36 -4.74 8.70
CA PHE A 296 -11.21 -5.17 7.31
C PHE A 296 -9.91 -5.96 7.05
N GLY A 297 -9.01 -6.07 8.02
CA GLY A 297 -7.70 -6.69 7.83
C GLY A 297 -6.77 -5.83 6.96
N VAL A 298 -6.96 -4.52 6.91
CA VAL A 298 -6.12 -3.59 6.15
C VAL A 298 -5.14 -2.91 7.11
N PRO A 299 -3.83 -3.02 6.90
CA PRO A 299 -2.84 -2.31 7.70
C PRO A 299 -3.08 -0.80 7.71
N SER A 300 -3.06 -0.18 8.90
CA SER A 300 -3.37 1.24 9.08
C SER A 300 -2.46 2.18 8.28
N GLN A 301 -1.23 1.75 7.97
CA GLN A 301 -0.29 2.46 7.11
C GLN A 301 -0.83 2.70 5.68
N LEU A 302 -1.69 1.82 5.17
CA LEU A 302 -2.26 1.91 3.82
C LEU A 302 -3.50 2.80 3.75
N VAL A 303 -4.11 3.12 4.89
CA VAL A 303 -5.29 4.00 4.96
C VAL A 303 -4.97 5.45 5.36
N GLY A 304 -3.69 5.79 5.53
CA GLY A 304 -3.24 7.18 5.69
C GLY A 304 -3.11 7.67 7.13
N VAL A 305 -2.93 6.78 8.12
CA VAL A 305 -2.60 7.18 9.49
C VAL A 305 -1.16 7.71 9.54
N PRO A 306 -0.90 8.97 10.02
CA PRO A 306 0.34 9.70 9.73
C PRO A 306 1.63 9.16 10.34
N ASP A 307 1.59 8.50 11.51
CA ASP A 307 2.80 8.30 12.33
C ASP A 307 3.62 7.03 12.01
N ALA A 308 3.25 6.24 11.01
CA ALA A 308 3.88 4.94 10.71
C ALA A 308 4.45 4.81 9.29
N GLN A 309 4.49 5.89 8.51
CA GLN A 309 4.83 5.81 7.08
C GLN A 309 6.33 6.02 6.81
N THR A 310 7.12 4.94 6.85
CA THR A 310 8.40 4.87 6.14
C THR A 310 8.22 4.00 4.90
N TYR A 311 9.06 4.17 3.89
CA TYR A 311 8.95 3.38 2.64
C TYR A 311 9.00 1.86 2.89
N SER A 312 9.87 1.39 3.78
CA SER A 312 9.94 -0.01 4.16
C SER A 312 8.68 -0.51 4.87
N ASN A 313 8.10 0.28 5.77
CA ASN A 313 6.88 -0.10 6.49
C ASN A 313 5.66 -0.19 5.55
N VAL A 314 5.61 0.65 4.51
CA VAL A 314 4.52 0.60 3.51
C VAL A 314 4.65 -0.65 2.61
N ALA A 315 5.87 -1.04 2.24
CA ALA A 315 6.10 -2.27 1.48
C ALA A 315 5.73 -3.51 2.30
N GLU A 316 6.13 -3.57 3.57
CA GLU A 316 5.77 -4.65 4.50
C GLU A 316 4.25 -4.67 4.76
N ALA A 317 3.61 -3.52 4.95
CA ALA A 317 2.17 -3.42 5.11
C ALA A 317 1.41 -3.91 3.86
N ARG A 318 1.94 -3.64 2.66
CA ARG A 318 1.35 -4.14 1.42
C ARG A 318 1.49 -5.66 1.30
N LEU A 319 2.63 -6.22 1.69
CA LEU A 319 2.85 -7.65 1.76
C LEU A 319 1.88 -8.31 2.73
N ALA A 320 1.75 -7.77 3.96
CA ALA A 320 0.82 -8.27 4.97
C ALA A 320 -0.64 -8.22 4.47
N LEU A 321 -1.06 -7.14 3.79
CA LEU A 321 -2.39 -7.06 3.19
C LEU A 321 -2.67 -8.22 2.23
N TYR A 322 -1.70 -8.58 1.38
CA TYR A 322 -1.88 -9.71 0.47
C TYR A 322 -1.87 -11.05 1.22
N GLU A 323 -0.91 -11.30 2.09
CA GLU A 323 -0.75 -12.59 2.77
C GLU A 323 -1.88 -12.88 3.78
N GLU A 324 -2.26 -11.87 4.57
CA GLU A 324 -3.19 -12.05 5.68
C GLU A 324 -4.66 -11.80 5.30
N THR A 325 -4.92 -11.02 4.24
CA THR A 325 -6.29 -10.62 3.89
C THR A 325 -6.68 -11.06 2.48
N ILE A 326 -5.94 -10.66 1.44
CA ILE A 326 -6.35 -10.90 0.05
C ILE A 326 -6.27 -12.37 -0.31
N ILE A 327 -5.17 -13.07 -0.03
CA ILE A 327 -4.99 -14.48 -0.36
C ILE A 327 -6.02 -15.38 0.33
N PRO A 328 -6.35 -15.22 1.63
CA PRO A 328 -7.44 -15.96 2.25
C PRO A 328 -8.80 -15.76 1.57
N HIS A 329 -9.13 -14.52 1.16
CA HIS A 329 -10.34 -14.26 0.38
C HIS A 329 -10.31 -14.91 -1.00
N LEU A 330 -9.17 -14.88 -1.71
CA LEU A 330 -8.98 -15.55 -2.99
C LEU A 330 -9.20 -17.06 -2.85
N ARG A 331 -8.58 -17.70 -1.85
CA ARG A 331 -8.74 -19.14 -1.57
C ARG A 331 -10.17 -19.52 -1.29
N LYS A 332 -10.90 -18.69 -0.53
CA LYS A 332 -12.31 -18.94 -0.28
C LYS A 332 -13.13 -18.93 -1.56
N ILE A 333 -12.97 -17.90 -2.41
CA ILE A 333 -13.71 -17.81 -3.68
C ILE A 333 -13.31 -18.96 -4.61
N SER A 334 -12.04 -19.32 -4.68
CA SER A 334 -11.57 -20.47 -5.46
C SER A 334 -12.22 -21.76 -4.97
N SER A 335 -12.27 -22.01 -3.67
CA SER A 335 -12.95 -23.17 -3.09
C SER A 335 -14.42 -23.21 -3.42
N ASP A 336 -15.13 -22.07 -3.27
CA ASP A 336 -16.58 -21.97 -3.59
C ASP A 336 -16.87 -22.23 -5.07
N LEU A 337 -15.98 -21.80 -5.98
CA LEU A 337 -16.13 -22.02 -7.43
C LEU A 337 -15.72 -23.44 -7.82
N ASN A 338 -14.72 -24.03 -7.19
CA ASN A 338 -14.35 -25.43 -7.38
C ASN A 338 -15.49 -26.40 -7.01
N GLU A 339 -16.20 -26.09 -5.94
CA GLU A 339 -17.33 -26.90 -5.50
C GLU A 339 -18.54 -26.77 -6.44
N TRP A 340 -18.81 -25.56 -6.95
CA TRP A 340 -20.08 -25.27 -7.65
C TRP A 340 -19.92 -25.18 -9.18
N LEU A 341 -18.88 -24.51 -9.68
CA LEU A 341 -18.73 -24.18 -11.11
C LEU A 341 -17.91 -25.23 -11.87
N VAL A 342 -16.79 -25.65 -11.31
CA VAL A 342 -15.83 -26.51 -11.98
C VAL A 342 -16.43 -27.87 -12.38
N PRO A 343 -17.23 -28.56 -11.53
CA PRO A 343 -17.82 -29.85 -11.89
C PRO A 343 -18.80 -29.80 -13.08
N MET A 344 -19.31 -28.61 -13.44
CA MET A 344 -20.17 -28.43 -14.62
C MET A 344 -19.37 -28.49 -15.93
N PHE A 345 -18.05 -28.40 -15.87
CA PHE A 345 -17.15 -28.50 -17.02
C PHE A 345 -16.42 -29.84 -17.03
N ASP A 346 -15.63 -30.13 -16.02
CA ASP A 346 -14.92 -31.41 -15.82
C ASP A 346 -14.53 -31.54 -14.34
N GLU A 347 -14.87 -32.67 -13.71
CA GLU A 347 -14.56 -32.95 -12.30
C GLU A 347 -13.05 -33.13 -12.02
N ARG A 348 -12.25 -33.34 -13.05
CA ARG A 348 -10.79 -33.50 -12.94
C ARG A 348 -10.03 -32.17 -12.88
N LEU A 349 -10.72 -31.08 -13.11
CA LEU A 349 -10.14 -29.75 -13.10
C LEU A 349 -10.15 -29.15 -11.69
N SER A 350 -9.19 -28.31 -11.46
CA SER A 350 -9.14 -27.40 -10.31
C SER A 350 -8.90 -25.97 -10.76
N LEU A 351 -9.51 -25.04 -10.06
CA LEU A 351 -9.39 -23.61 -10.27
C LEU A 351 -8.59 -23.01 -9.13
N GLU A 352 -7.47 -22.38 -9.44
CA GLU A 352 -6.62 -21.70 -8.48
C GLU A 352 -6.35 -20.26 -8.92
N PHE A 353 -5.91 -19.42 -8.02
CA PHE A 353 -5.40 -18.09 -8.37
C PHE A 353 -3.90 -18.16 -8.63
N ASP A 354 -3.43 -17.43 -9.64
CA ASP A 354 -2.00 -17.23 -9.89
C ASP A 354 -1.42 -16.25 -8.85
N ILE A 355 -1.10 -16.79 -7.67
CA ILE A 355 -0.49 -16.02 -6.58
C ILE A 355 0.90 -15.50 -7.00
N ASP A 356 1.55 -16.17 -7.93
CA ASP A 356 2.89 -15.84 -8.41
C ASP A 356 2.93 -14.56 -9.23
N SER A 357 1.80 -14.20 -9.83
CA SER A 357 1.64 -12.93 -10.55
C SER A 357 1.55 -11.70 -9.64
N ILE A 358 1.49 -11.87 -8.30
CA ILE A 358 1.32 -10.75 -7.35
C ILE A 358 2.65 -10.00 -7.16
N PRO A 359 2.77 -8.73 -7.59
CA PRO A 359 4.04 -7.99 -7.51
C PRO A 359 4.53 -7.78 -6.07
N ALA A 360 3.62 -7.72 -5.09
CA ALA A 360 3.99 -7.56 -3.69
C ALA A 360 4.76 -8.78 -3.13
N LEU A 361 4.55 -9.97 -3.69
CA LEU A 361 5.23 -11.21 -3.31
C LEU A 361 6.56 -11.43 -4.05
N ALA A 362 6.81 -10.70 -5.14
CA ALA A 362 8.01 -10.88 -5.96
C ALA A 362 9.30 -10.66 -5.15
N GLU A 363 9.32 -9.65 -4.27
CA GLU A 363 10.48 -9.39 -3.41
C GLU A 363 10.76 -10.53 -2.42
N ARG A 364 9.71 -11.16 -1.89
CA ARG A 364 9.86 -12.34 -1.01
C ARG A 364 10.40 -13.53 -1.79
N LYS A 365 9.89 -13.77 -3.00
CA LYS A 365 10.43 -14.81 -3.89
C LYS A 365 11.90 -14.56 -4.18
N ARG A 366 12.28 -13.34 -4.56
CA ARG A 366 13.68 -12.97 -4.79
C ARG A 366 14.55 -13.29 -3.57
N LYS A 367 14.14 -12.90 -2.37
CA LYS A 367 14.87 -13.23 -1.12
C LYS A 367 14.95 -14.74 -0.88
N THR A 368 13.89 -15.49 -1.17
CA THR A 368 13.91 -16.95 -1.07
C THR A 368 14.92 -17.54 -2.04
N TYR A 369 14.95 -17.11 -3.31
CA TYR A 369 15.94 -17.53 -4.30
C TYR A 369 17.37 -17.19 -3.88
N GLU A 370 17.61 -15.98 -3.35
CA GLU A 370 18.92 -15.56 -2.84
C GLU A 370 19.37 -16.44 -1.67
N ASN A 371 18.49 -16.68 -0.69
CA ASN A 371 18.79 -17.52 0.47
C ASN A 371 19.08 -18.98 0.08
N VAL A 372 18.25 -19.54 -0.79
CA VAL A 372 18.40 -20.91 -1.29
C VAL A 372 19.70 -21.06 -2.09
N THR A 373 19.98 -20.09 -2.98
CA THR A 373 21.23 -20.08 -3.76
C THR A 373 22.46 -19.99 -2.85
N SER A 374 22.41 -19.16 -1.81
CA SER A 374 23.48 -19.07 -0.82
C SER A 374 23.65 -20.39 -0.05
N ALA A 375 22.56 -21.02 0.39
CA ALA A 375 22.59 -22.28 1.13
C ALA A 375 23.17 -23.44 0.28
N VAL A 376 22.86 -23.49 -1.01
CA VAL A 376 23.47 -24.46 -1.94
C VAL A 376 24.96 -24.17 -2.14
N ARG A 377 25.34 -22.89 -2.31
CA ARG A 377 26.75 -22.50 -2.47
C ARG A 377 27.60 -22.83 -1.23
N GLU A 378 27.02 -22.70 -0.04
CA GLU A 378 27.70 -23.01 1.23
C GLU A 378 27.65 -24.50 1.59
N GLY A 379 27.03 -25.35 0.74
CA GLY A 379 26.93 -26.79 0.97
C GLY A 379 26.00 -27.19 2.12
N ILE A 380 25.06 -26.30 2.48
CA ILE A 380 24.08 -26.55 3.55
C ILE A 380 22.91 -27.40 3.05
N MET A 381 22.57 -27.27 1.76
CA MET A 381 21.48 -28.03 1.12
C MET A 381 21.87 -28.52 -0.27
N THR A 382 21.22 -29.57 -0.74
CA THR A 382 21.40 -30.14 -2.06
C THR A 382 20.71 -29.28 -3.11
N ARG A 383 21.09 -29.45 -4.39
CA ARG A 383 20.41 -28.74 -5.49
C ARG A 383 18.95 -29.18 -5.66
N ASN A 384 18.61 -30.44 -5.36
CA ASN A 384 17.22 -30.91 -5.45
C ASN A 384 16.36 -30.37 -4.31
N GLU A 385 16.85 -30.32 -3.07
CA GLU A 385 16.15 -29.61 -1.98
C GLU A 385 15.93 -28.13 -2.30
N ALA A 386 16.92 -27.48 -2.88
CA ALA A 386 16.81 -26.09 -3.33
C ALA A 386 15.76 -25.93 -4.44
N ARG A 387 15.72 -26.83 -5.41
CA ARG A 387 14.73 -26.83 -6.51
C ARG A 387 13.32 -27.03 -5.98
N GLU A 388 13.13 -27.94 -5.03
CA GLU A 388 11.83 -28.17 -4.39
C GLU A 388 11.33 -26.93 -3.65
N ILE A 389 12.18 -26.24 -2.87
CA ILE A 389 11.83 -24.99 -2.17
C ILE A 389 11.38 -23.88 -3.14
N ILE A 390 12.00 -23.80 -4.32
CA ILE A 390 11.65 -22.79 -5.33
C ILE A 390 10.58 -23.28 -6.34
N GLY A 391 10.02 -24.49 -6.11
CA GLY A 391 8.93 -25.03 -6.91
C GLY A 391 9.36 -25.64 -8.24
N LEU A 392 10.62 -26.07 -8.36
CA LEU A 392 11.14 -26.78 -9.55
C LEU A 392 11.23 -28.28 -9.29
N GLU A 393 10.98 -29.10 -10.31
CA GLU A 393 11.10 -30.54 -10.21
C GLU A 393 12.56 -30.99 -9.95
N PRO A 394 12.77 -32.09 -9.19
CA PRO A 394 14.09 -32.66 -8.96
C PRO A 394 14.76 -33.11 -10.27
N VAL A 395 16.08 -33.00 -10.32
CA VAL A 395 16.90 -33.45 -11.48
C VAL A 395 17.80 -34.57 -11.03
N GLN A 396 17.96 -35.59 -11.88
CA GLN A 396 18.81 -36.75 -11.60
C GLN A 396 20.27 -36.33 -11.39
N GLY A 397 20.89 -36.76 -10.30
CA GLY A 397 22.27 -36.44 -9.95
C GLY A 397 22.47 -35.11 -9.19
N ALA A 398 21.41 -34.49 -8.75
CA ALA A 398 21.46 -33.21 -8.00
C ALA A 398 21.18 -33.36 -6.48
N ASP A 399 21.27 -34.59 -5.94
CA ASP A 399 21.05 -34.93 -4.54
C ASP A 399 22.33 -34.91 -3.70
N GLU A 400 23.48 -34.60 -4.32
CA GLU A 400 24.75 -34.51 -3.64
C GLU A 400 25.03 -33.07 -3.13
N LEU A 401 25.67 -32.99 -1.97
CA LEU A 401 26.12 -31.72 -1.41
C LEU A 401 27.44 -31.30 -2.09
N TYR A 402 27.44 -30.11 -2.64
CA TYR A 402 28.63 -29.50 -3.25
C TYR A 402 29.18 -28.42 -2.31
N VAL A 403 30.47 -28.52 -1.97
CA VAL A 403 31.17 -27.52 -1.19
C VAL A 403 32.22 -26.85 -2.08
N SER A 404 32.40 -25.55 -1.96
CA SER A 404 33.45 -24.83 -2.69
C SER A 404 34.82 -25.42 -2.36
N ALA A 405 35.62 -25.69 -3.40
CA ALA A 405 37.01 -26.20 -3.24
C ALA A 405 37.93 -25.22 -2.47
N THR A 406 37.46 -24.01 -2.18
CA THR A 406 38.19 -22.98 -1.40
C THR A 406 37.87 -23.02 0.09
N LEU A 407 36.94 -23.85 0.55
CA LEU A 407 36.60 -24.03 1.95
C LEU A 407 37.48 -25.15 2.56
N PHE A 408 38.38 -24.78 3.45
CA PHE A 408 39.18 -25.73 4.21
C PHE A 408 38.65 -25.83 5.65
N PRO A 409 38.61 -27.04 6.24
CA PRO A 409 38.23 -27.20 7.65
C PRO A 409 39.24 -26.48 8.55
N ILE A 410 38.76 -25.70 9.51
CA ILE A 410 39.59 -25.13 10.57
C ILE A 410 39.75 -26.19 11.65
N GLY A 411 40.77 -27.02 11.51
CA GLY A 411 41.12 -28.06 12.50
C GLY A 411 42.48 -28.64 12.21
N ASP A 412 43.18 -29.18 13.22
CA ASP A 412 44.56 -29.70 13.18
C ASP A 412 44.71 -31.03 12.40
N GLY A 413 44.03 -31.19 11.30
CA GLY A 413 44.15 -32.33 10.38
C GLY A 413 44.89 -31.97 9.13
N GLU A 414 46.02 -32.64 8.85
CA GLU A 414 46.67 -32.60 7.56
C GLU A 414 45.69 -33.08 6.47
N VAL A 415 45.24 -32.15 5.59
CA VAL A 415 44.46 -32.49 4.42
C VAL A 415 45.42 -32.94 3.33
N GLU A 416 45.41 -34.22 2.98
CA GLU A 416 46.07 -34.72 1.78
C GLU A 416 45.50 -33.98 0.57
N LYS A 417 46.37 -33.23 -0.14
CA LYS A 417 46.02 -32.62 -1.43
C LYS A 417 45.64 -33.70 -2.41
N PRO A 418 44.52 -33.61 -3.14
CA PRO A 418 44.27 -34.52 -4.23
C PRO A 418 45.37 -34.39 -5.28
N GLU A 419 46.07 -35.49 -5.53
CA GLU A 419 47.02 -35.62 -6.63
C GLU A 419 46.25 -35.78 -7.93
N ASN A 420 45.85 -34.71 -8.55
CA ASN A 420 45.71 -34.58 -9.99
C ASN A 420 45.41 -33.13 -10.37
N PRO A 421 46.37 -32.43 -11.00
CA PRO A 421 46.04 -31.21 -11.73
C PRO A 421 45.24 -31.65 -12.99
N ILE A 422 44.04 -31.09 -13.14
CA ILE A 422 43.30 -31.14 -14.40
C ILE A 422 44.19 -30.51 -15.48
N ASN A 423 44.54 -31.27 -16.50
CA ASN A 423 45.29 -30.76 -17.63
C ASN A 423 44.47 -29.72 -18.38
N GLU A 424 45.07 -28.58 -18.64
CA GLU A 424 44.46 -27.45 -19.39
C GLU A 424 44.14 -27.80 -20.87
N GLU A 425 44.46 -29.03 -21.32
CA GLU A 425 44.19 -29.49 -22.70
C GLU A 425 42.81 -30.10 -22.92
N ASP A 426 41.97 -30.33 -21.88
CA ASP A 426 40.62 -30.92 -22.01
C ASP A 426 39.47 -29.87 -22.01
N LEU A 427 39.79 -28.59 -22.15
CA LEU A 427 38.81 -27.48 -22.13
C LEU A 427 38.58 -26.81 -23.50
N GLU A 428 39.01 -27.45 -24.60
CA GLU A 428 38.67 -26.99 -25.95
C GLU A 428 37.45 -27.75 -26.46
N ASP A 429 36.22 -27.40 -26.10
CA ASP A 429 35.01 -27.55 -26.91
C ASP A 429 33.74 -27.08 -26.12
N TYR A 430 33.67 -25.86 -25.70
CA TYR A 430 32.40 -25.16 -25.46
C TYR A 430 32.57 -23.68 -25.84
N ASP A 431 32.51 -23.44 -27.14
CA ASP A 431 32.37 -22.09 -27.69
C ASP A 431 30.90 -21.65 -27.64
N ASN A 432 30.75 -20.41 -27.26
CA ASN A 432 29.62 -19.48 -27.45
C ASN A 432 28.54 -19.43 -26.37
N ASP A 433 28.84 -18.63 -25.33
CA ASP A 433 27.86 -17.70 -24.78
C ASP A 433 28.56 -16.45 -24.20
N ASP A 434 29.13 -15.64 -25.09
CA ASP A 434 29.81 -14.39 -24.84
C ASP A 434 28.90 -13.28 -24.15
N GLU A 435 27.61 -13.51 -24.06
CA GLU A 435 26.67 -12.55 -23.43
C GLU A 435 26.44 -12.82 -21.94
N VAL A 436 26.45 -14.08 -21.51
CA VAL A 436 26.22 -14.46 -20.10
C VAL A 436 27.45 -14.15 -19.24
N ASP A 437 28.65 -14.35 -19.78
CA ASP A 437 29.90 -14.03 -19.06
C ASP A 437 30.10 -12.53 -18.85
N LYS A 438 29.61 -11.69 -19.76
CA LYS A 438 29.67 -10.21 -19.60
C LYS A 438 28.70 -9.69 -18.54
N GLU A 439 27.55 -10.35 -18.37
CA GLU A 439 26.57 -9.99 -17.36
C GLU A 439 26.99 -10.46 -15.96
N ILE A 440 27.66 -11.61 -15.87
CA ILE A 440 28.25 -12.14 -14.64
C ILE A 440 29.46 -11.31 -14.21
N ASP A 441 30.36 -10.94 -15.12
CA ASP A 441 31.51 -10.07 -14.83
C ASP A 441 31.05 -8.66 -14.41
N PHE A 442 29.94 -8.18 -14.96
CA PHE A 442 29.34 -6.90 -14.58
C PHE A 442 28.79 -6.94 -13.14
N LEU A 443 28.01 -7.96 -12.80
CA LEU A 443 27.45 -8.14 -11.44
C LEU A 443 28.56 -8.34 -10.38
N LEU A 444 29.63 -9.03 -10.73
CA LEU A 444 30.80 -9.23 -9.88
C LEU A 444 31.62 -7.93 -9.70
N GLN A 445 31.65 -7.02 -10.69
CA GLN A 445 32.26 -5.70 -10.57
C GLN A 445 31.43 -4.74 -9.71
N GLU A 446 30.10 -4.82 -9.76
CA GLU A 446 29.16 -4.06 -8.91
C GLU A 446 29.36 -4.37 -7.43
N GLU A 447 29.39 -5.65 -7.07
CA GLU A 447 29.61 -6.09 -5.69
C GLU A 447 31.02 -5.73 -5.19
N LYS A 448 32.02 -5.67 -6.08
CA LYS A 448 33.39 -5.33 -5.76
C LYS A 448 33.60 -3.84 -5.52
N ALA A 449 32.95 -2.96 -6.26
CA ALA A 449 33.10 -1.50 -6.12
C ALA A 449 32.58 -0.96 -4.78
N LEU A 450 31.45 -1.46 -4.30
CA LEU A 450 30.90 -1.11 -2.98
C LEU A 450 31.60 -1.86 -1.84
N SER A 451 32.14 -3.08 -2.09
CA SER A 451 32.93 -3.85 -1.13
C SER A 451 34.30 -3.24 -0.82
N ASP A 452 34.85 -2.44 -1.74
CA ASP A 452 36.12 -1.74 -1.57
C ASP A 452 36.05 -0.54 -0.63
N ILE A 453 34.85 -0.06 -0.28
CA ILE A 453 34.70 0.99 0.71
C ILE A 453 34.99 0.42 2.11
N ASN A 454 36.12 0.83 2.69
CA ASN A 454 36.46 0.44 4.05
C ASN A 454 35.50 1.08 5.06
N THR A 455 34.58 0.28 5.62
CA THR A 455 33.58 0.70 6.62
C THR A 455 33.93 0.25 8.05
N VAL A 456 35.19 -0.08 8.32
CA VAL A 456 35.68 -0.39 9.67
C VAL A 456 35.76 0.91 10.49
N PRO A 457 35.17 0.93 11.72
CA PRO A 457 35.23 2.11 12.61
C PRO A 457 36.65 2.46 13.03
N THR A 458 36.91 3.75 13.22
CA THR A 458 38.19 4.22 13.71
C THR A 458 38.36 4.00 15.21
N SER A 459 39.60 4.02 15.69
CA SER A 459 39.89 3.89 17.12
C SER A 459 39.21 4.98 17.95
N GLU A 460 39.20 6.20 17.44
CA GLU A 460 38.56 7.37 18.07
C GLU A 460 37.05 7.17 18.25
N MET A 461 36.36 6.62 17.23
CA MET A 461 34.95 6.28 17.32
C MET A 461 34.69 5.21 18.39
N ALA A 462 35.57 4.21 18.48
CA ALA A 462 35.48 3.15 19.46
C ALA A 462 35.65 3.68 20.91
N GLU A 463 36.57 4.62 21.12
CA GLU A 463 36.79 5.29 22.42
C GLU A 463 35.60 6.15 22.83
N GLU A 464 35.02 6.94 21.90
CA GLU A 464 33.85 7.75 22.19
C GLU A 464 32.63 6.87 22.48
N ALA A 465 32.43 5.78 21.74
CA ALA A 465 31.37 4.81 21.99
C ALA A 465 31.52 4.12 23.35
N LYS A 466 32.73 3.70 23.72
CA LYS A 466 33.06 3.15 25.03
C LYS A 466 32.72 4.12 26.16
N ARG A 467 33.13 5.38 26.01
CA ARG A 467 32.77 6.44 26.96
C ARG A 467 31.26 6.63 27.07
N GLY A 468 30.52 6.53 25.96
CA GLY A 468 29.06 6.56 25.93
C GLY A 468 28.42 5.45 26.75
N LEU A 469 28.93 4.21 26.63
CA LEU A 469 28.50 3.05 27.42
C LEU A 469 28.79 3.23 28.91
N GLU A 470 29.97 3.73 29.28
CA GLU A 470 30.34 4.01 30.68
C GLU A 470 29.44 5.07 31.31
N LEU A 471 29.21 6.20 30.61
CA LEU A 471 28.32 7.25 31.08
C LEU A 471 26.87 6.76 31.22
N ARG A 472 26.38 5.97 30.26
CA ARG A 472 25.06 5.35 30.35
C ARG A 472 24.91 4.43 31.56
N LYS A 473 25.94 3.60 31.83
CA LYS A 473 25.97 2.72 33.01
C LYS A 473 25.94 3.51 34.32
N LYS A 474 26.71 4.60 34.36
CA LYS A 474 26.85 5.46 35.56
C LYS A 474 25.59 6.28 35.85
N PHE A 475 24.99 6.90 34.82
CA PHE A 475 23.88 7.85 34.97
C PHE A 475 22.50 7.25 34.69
N LYS A 476 22.44 6.00 34.21
CA LYS A 476 21.20 5.23 33.92
C LYS A 476 20.20 5.99 33.02
N ARG A 477 20.69 6.83 32.12
CA ARG A 477 19.89 7.64 31.20
C ARG A 477 20.53 7.73 29.82
N GLY A 478 19.73 8.04 28.78
CA GLY A 478 20.18 8.28 27.40
C GLY A 478 20.47 6.98 26.61
N GLY A 479 20.22 7.07 25.32
CA GLY A 479 20.42 5.99 24.36
C GLY A 479 19.39 4.86 24.41
N THR A 480 18.98 4.42 23.21
CA THR A 480 18.09 3.27 23.00
C THR A 480 18.87 1.96 22.95
N ALA A 481 18.18 0.82 22.94
CA ALA A 481 18.80 -0.50 22.74
C ALA A 481 19.62 -0.55 21.42
N VAL A 482 19.13 0.09 20.36
CA VAL A 482 19.84 0.23 19.08
C VAL A 482 21.13 1.02 19.23
N GLY A 483 21.13 2.12 20.00
CA GLY A 483 22.34 2.90 20.28
C GLY A 483 23.40 2.10 21.06
N VAL A 484 22.96 1.26 22.01
CA VAL A 484 23.87 0.36 22.76
C VAL A 484 24.46 -0.71 21.85
N ALA A 485 23.65 -1.35 21.01
CA ALA A 485 24.12 -2.33 20.04
C ALA A 485 25.15 -1.70 19.09
N ARG A 486 24.87 -0.48 18.62
CA ARG A 486 25.81 0.28 17.79
C ARG A 486 27.11 0.56 18.50
N ALA A 487 27.07 1.01 19.75
CA ALA A 487 28.27 1.27 20.54
C ALA A 487 29.13 0.02 20.69
N ASN A 488 28.53 -1.15 20.93
CA ASN A 488 29.26 -2.41 21.01
C ASN A 488 29.95 -2.78 19.69
N GLN A 489 29.29 -2.61 18.54
CA GLN A 489 29.90 -2.83 17.21
C GLN A 489 31.06 -1.86 16.94
N LEU A 490 30.92 -0.60 17.35
CA LEU A 490 31.99 0.40 17.22
C LEU A 490 33.19 0.06 18.09
N VAL A 491 32.97 -0.40 19.34
CA VAL A 491 34.04 -0.82 20.27
C VAL A 491 34.75 -2.06 19.75
N ALA A 492 33.99 -3.04 19.21
CA ALA A 492 34.55 -4.24 18.59
C ALA A 492 35.24 -3.97 17.24
N LYS A 493 35.11 -2.75 16.68
CA LYS A 493 35.59 -2.37 15.34
C LYS A 493 35.08 -3.30 14.24
N GLU A 494 33.86 -3.78 14.38
CA GLU A 494 33.21 -4.60 13.36
C GLU A 494 33.02 -3.79 12.08
N ARG A 495 33.22 -4.42 10.91
CA ARG A 495 32.92 -3.81 9.62
C ARG A 495 31.43 -3.52 9.53
N LEU A 496 31.05 -2.26 9.36
CA LEU A 496 29.65 -1.84 9.32
C LEU A 496 29.08 -1.98 7.91
N SER A 497 27.81 -2.39 7.80
CA SER A 497 27.12 -2.40 6.52
C SER A 497 26.90 -0.97 5.99
N ILE A 498 26.78 -0.81 4.68
CA ILE A 498 26.50 0.47 4.01
C ILE A 498 25.22 1.12 4.55
N SER A 499 24.19 0.32 4.77
CA SER A 499 22.93 0.79 5.37
C SER A 499 23.13 1.33 6.79
N THR A 500 24.02 0.71 7.55
CA THR A 500 24.42 1.18 8.89
C THR A 500 25.12 2.53 8.83
N VAL A 501 26.05 2.73 7.91
CA VAL A 501 26.75 4.00 7.72
C VAL A 501 25.76 5.11 7.34
N LYS A 502 24.83 4.85 6.44
CA LYS A 502 23.75 5.77 6.07
C LYS A 502 22.86 6.13 7.28
N ARG A 503 22.50 5.14 8.13
CA ARG A 503 21.73 5.36 9.37
C ARG A 503 22.50 6.18 10.40
N MET A 504 23.80 5.96 10.56
CA MET A 504 24.65 6.77 11.45
C MET A 504 24.64 8.24 11.04
N TYR A 505 24.84 8.53 9.77
CA TYR A 505 24.76 9.91 9.27
C TYR A 505 23.39 10.54 9.52
N SER A 506 22.30 9.81 9.25
CA SER A 506 20.93 10.30 9.48
C SER A 506 20.64 10.55 10.97
N PHE A 507 21.15 9.71 11.86
CA PHE A 507 21.06 9.92 13.31
C PHE A 507 21.75 11.24 13.70
N PHE A 508 23.01 11.40 13.33
CA PHE A 508 23.79 12.60 13.69
C PHE A 508 23.18 13.89 13.12
N SER A 509 22.71 13.87 11.88
CA SER A 509 22.11 15.05 11.25
C SER A 509 20.83 15.51 11.95
N ARG A 510 20.02 14.58 12.51
CA ARG A 510 18.83 14.91 13.28
C ARG A 510 19.16 15.40 14.69
N HIS A 511 20.17 14.83 15.31
CA HIS A 511 20.55 15.07 16.70
C HIS A 511 21.69 16.11 16.88
N GLU A 512 22.11 16.77 15.81
CA GLU A 512 23.10 17.83 15.90
C GLU A 512 22.61 19.03 16.74
N VAL A 513 21.31 19.23 16.75
CA VAL A 513 20.65 20.27 17.58
C VAL A 513 20.83 20.04 19.09
N ASP A 514 20.96 18.78 19.51
CA ASP A 514 21.12 18.40 20.91
C ASP A 514 22.44 18.93 21.49
N LYS A 515 23.46 19.26 20.67
CA LYS A 515 24.71 19.89 21.09
C LYS A 515 24.53 21.28 21.69
N ARG A 516 23.38 21.92 21.44
CA ARG A 516 23.03 23.26 21.98
C ARG A 516 22.23 23.17 23.26
N ALA A 517 21.77 21.97 23.63
CA ALA A 517 20.98 21.76 24.83
C ALA A 517 21.89 21.78 26.07
N GLU A 518 21.34 22.25 27.20
CA GLU A 518 22.02 22.27 28.50
C GLU A 518 22.40 20.84 28.94
N GLY A 519 23.57 20.70 29.58
CA GLY A 519 24.13 19.42 30.00
C GLY A 519 24.80 18.63 28.87
N PHE A 520 24.99 19.19 27.69
CA PHE A 520 25.74 18.51 26.63
C PHE A 520 27.26 18.65 26.78
N ARG A 521 27.76 19.77 27.30
CA ARG A 521 29.18 20.02 27.50
C ARG A 521 29.57 19.73 28.95
N GLN A 522 30.81 19.30 29.13
CA GLN A 522 31.36 19.07 30.47
C GLN A 522 31.46 20.38 31.24
N GLY A 523 30.91 20.40 32.46
CA GLY A 523 30.84 21.59 33.30
C GLY A 523 29.47 22.30 33.29
N GLU A 524 28.57 21.94 32.38
CA GLU A 524 27.21 22.43 32.38
C GLU A 524 26.34 21.69 33.41
N GLU A 525 25.33 22.36 33.94
CA GLU A 525 24.35 21.74 34.85
C GLU A 525 23.62 20.59 34.10
N GLY A 526 23.40 19.48 34.78
CA GLY A 526 22.77 18.31 34.15
C GLY A 526 23.67 17.45 33.24
N TYR A 527 24.97 17.74 33.16
CA TYR A 527 25.91 16.91 32.39
C TYR A 527 26.12 15.50 32.99
N PRO A 528 26.18 14.44 32.16
CA PRO A 528 25.88 14.39 30.74
C PRO A 528 24.38 14.29 30.45
N SER A 529 23.86 15.07 29.52
CA SER A 529 22.46 14.97 29.07
C SER A 529 22.19 13.61 28.40
N ALA A 530 20.92 13.22 28.30
CA ALA A 530 20.52 12.02 27.55
C ALA A 530 20.96 12.08 26.06
N GLY A 531 20.87 13.27 25.45
CA GLY A 531 21.34 13.53 24.09
C GLY A 531 22.87 13.38 23.97
N LYS A 532 23.65 13.83 24.97
CA LYS A 532 25.11 13.63 24.99
C LYS A 532 25.49 12.16 25.03
N ILE A 533 24.83 11.38 25.90
CA ILE A 533 25.09 9.94 25.98
C ILE A 533 24.72 9.26 24.67
N ALA A 534 23.54 9.56 24.09
CA ALA A 534 23.13 9.02 22.80
C ALA A 534 24.14 9.36 21.69
N TRP A 535 24.61 10.60 21.64
CA TRP A 535 25.62 11.07 20.68
C TRP A 535 26.91 10.24 20.77
N LEU A 536 27.39 9.98 21.96
CA LEU A 536 28.62 9.20 22.21
C LEU A 536 28.42 7.71 21.82
N LEU A 537 27.27 7.11 22.12
CA LEU A 537 26.99 5.72 21.75
C LEU A 537 27.07 5.48 20.23
N TRP A 538 26.85 6.47 19.42
CA TRP A 538 26.97 6.39 17.96
C TRP A 538 28.37 6.76 17.45
N GLY A 539 29.36 6.97 18.36
CA GLY A 539 30.75 7.26 18.02
C GLY A 539 31.12 8.75 18.06
N GLY A 540 30.28 9.59 18.68
CA GLY A 540 30.60 10.96 18.96
C GLY A 540 30.81 11.83 17.72
N ASP A 541 31.62 12.87 17.87
CA ASP A 541 31.98 13.79 16.76
C ASP A 541 32.83 13.09 15.69
N SER A 542 33.70 12.17 16.09
CA SER A 542 34.47 11.33 15.17
C SER A 542 33.57 10.43 14.33
N GLY A 543 32.52 9.85 14.95
CA GLY A 543 31.51 9.05 14.26
C GLY A 543 30.72 9.87 13.24
N PHE A 544 30.34 11.10 13.58
CA PHE A 544 29.65 12.00 12.65
C PHE A 544 30.51 12.35 11.44
N ALA A 545 31.74 12.81 11.69
CA ALA A 545 32.67 13.17 10.62
C ALA A 545 32.99 11.97 9.71
N TRP A 546 33.19 10.79 10.30
CA TRP A 546 33.45 9.56 9.56
C TRP A 546 32.24 9.14 8.72
N SER A 547 31.03 9.06 9.30
CA SER A 547 29.83 8.67 8.58
C SER A 547 29.48 9.63 7.45
N LYS A 548 29.75 10.93 7.61
CA LYS A 548 29.59 11.94 6.55
C LYS A 548 30.55 11.67 5.37
N ARG A 549 31.82 11.40 5.65
CA ARG A 549 32.81 11.07 4.60
C ARG A 549 32.46 9.77 3.89
N LYS A 550 32.09 8.73 4.65
CA LYS A 550 31.73 7.42 4.07
C LYS A 550 30.46 7.49 3.24
N ARG A 551 29.45 8.22 3.71
CA ARG A 551 28.24 8.47 2.93
C ARG A 551 28.57 9.18 1.60
N GLN A 552 29.48 10.14 1.59
CA GLN A 552 29.87 10.82 0.36
C GLN A 552 30.59 9.86 -0.61
N GLN A 553 31.46 8.97 -0.11
CA GLN A 553 32.08 7.93 -0.91
C GLN A 553 31.06 6.97 -1.51
N ILE A 554 30.08 6.51 -0.70
CA ILE A 554 29.01 5.62 -1.15
C ILE A 554 28.20 6.29 -2.26
N ILE A 555 27.76 7.53 -2.08
CA ILE A 555 26.99 8.28 -3.09
C ILE A 555 27.82 8.45 -4.38
N THR A 556 29.10 8.72 -4.27
CA THR A 556 29.97 8.90 -5.45
C THR A 556 30.11 7.59 -6.23
N GLU A 557 30.18 6.44 -5.57
CA GLU A 557 30.20 5.14 -6.24
C GLU A 557 28.83 4.79 -6.80
N GLU A 558 27.74 5.00 -6.05
CA GLU A 558 26.36 4.85 -6.56
C GLU A 558 26.08 5.75 -7.77
N ASP A 559 26.59 7.00 -7.78
CA ASP A 559 26.47 7.91 -8.93
C ASP A 559 27.30 7.45 -10.14
N LYS A 560 28.48 6.84 -9.92
CA LYS A 560 29.28 6.24 -10.98
C LYS A 560 28.59 5.01 -11.57
N GLU A 561 28.06 4.15 -10.72
CA GLU A 561 27.32 2.95 -11.07
C GLU A 561 26.05 3.32 -11.88
N PHE A 562 25.28 4.29 -11.41
CA PHE A 562 24.14 4.85 -12.13
C PHE A 562 24.54 5.48 -13.49
N ALA A 563 25.70 6.15 -13.55
CA ALA A 563 26.24 6.69 -14.79
C ALA A 563 26.71 5.58 -15.75
N LEU A 564 27.24 4.49 -15.22
CA LEU A 564 27.68 3.33 -16.00
C LEU A 564 26.48 2.54 -16.52
N GLN A 565 25.46 2.31 -15.69
CA GLN A 565 24.18 1.70 -16.06
C GLN A 565 23.47 2.51 -17.15
N ASN A 566 23.39 3.83 -17.00
CA ASN A 566 22.90 4.72 -18.04
C ASN A 566 23.76 4.70 -19.33
N HIS A 567 25.04 4.35 -19.23
CA HIS A 567 25.90 4.24 -20.40
C HIS A 567 25.72 2.89 -21.12
N ILE A 568 25.38 1.84 -20.39
CA ILE A 568 25.03 0.52 -20.94
C ILE A 568 23.62 0.56 -21.52
N GLU A 569 22.64 1.09 -20.79
CA GLU A 569 21.29 1.34 -21.32
C GLU A 569 21.33 2.27 -22.56
N SER A 570 22.28 3.22 -22.63
CA SER A 570 22.45 4.07 -23.80
C SER A 570 23.07 3.35 -25.00
N LYS A 571 23.72 2.21 -24.80
CA LYS A 571 24.18 1.34 -25.90
C LYS A 571 23.10 0.37 -26.38
N GLU A 572 22.22 -0.07 -25.51
CA GLU A 572 21.01 -0.82 -25.91
C GLU A 572 19.94 0.10 -26.51
N ASP A 573 19.82 1.35 -26.07
CA ASP A 573 18.95 2.38 -26.65
C ASP A 573 19.49 2.97 -27.98
N GLU A 574 20.62 2.53 -28.49
CA GLU A 574 21.06 2.77 -29.87
C GLU A 574 20.18 2.05 -30.90
N LYS A 575 19.12 1.34 -30.51
CA LYS A 575 18.00 1.05 -31.38
C LYS A 575 17.44 2.37 -31.88
N ALA A 576 17.74 2.64 -33.14
CA ALA A 576 17.49 3.87 -33.86
C ALA A 576 16.07 4.42 -33.58
N LEU A 577 16.00 5.69 -33.12
CA LEU A 577 14.74 6.45 -33.14
C LEU A 577 14.10 6.29 -34.53
N SER A 578 12.79 6.05 -34.57
CA SER A 578 12.10 5.87 -35.85
C SER A 578 12.38 7.05 -36.78
N GLY A 579 12.47 6.81 -38.08
CA GLY A 579 12.74 7.86 -39.05
C GLY A 579 11.82 9.08 -38.88
N ALA A 580 10.54 8.86 -38.60
CA ALA A 580 9.54 9.89 -38.37
C ALA A 580 9.84 10.76 -37.11
N VAL A 581 10.36 10.15 -36.04
CA VAL A 581 10.75 10.88 -34.82
C VAL A 581 11.98 11.76 -35.09
N LYS A 582 13.00 11.21 -35.79
CA LYS A 582 14.19 11.97 -36.16
C LYS A 582 13.87 13.18 -37.05
N GLU A 583 13.02 12.97 -38.05
CA GLU A 583 12.55 14.06 -38.93
C GLU A 583 11.79 15.13 -38.15
N GLY A 584 10.89 14.74 -37.24
CA GLY A 584 10.16 15.65 -36.39
C GLY A 584 11.06 16.44 -35.42
N LEU A 585 12.12 15.83 -34.90
CA LEU A 585 13.12 16.52 -34.06
C LEU A 585 14.01 17.47 -34.90
N GLN A 586 14.43 17.04 -36.09
CA GLN A 586 15.22 17.90 -37.01
C GLN A 586 14.44 19.16 -37.38
N LYS A 587 13.18 19.04 -37.74
CA LYS A 587 12.32 20.21 -38.00
C LYS A 587 12.26 21.17 -36.83
N LYS A 588 12.16 20.64 -35.57
CA LYS A 588 12.20 21.49 -34.36
C LYS A 588 13.54 22.20 -34.15
N VAL A 589 14.66 21.56 -34.53
CA VAL A 589 15.99 22.17 -34.49
C VAL A 589 16.04 23.35 -35.47
N ASP A 590 15.58 23.13 -36.70
CA ASP A 590 15.63 24.12 -37.75
C ASP A 590 14.73 25.33 -37.42
N ASP A 591 13.47 25.09 -37.04
CA ASP A 591 12.51 26.11 -36.60
C ASP A 591 13.03 26.94 -35.41
N HIS A 592 13.72 26.28 -34.44
CA HIS A 592 14.26 26.96 -33.27
C HIS A 592 15.49 27.82 -33.62
N ASN A 593 16.41 27.25 -34.39
CA ASN A 593 17.66 27.92 -34.75
C ASN A 593 17.44 29.07 -35.73
N GLU A 594 16.43 28.97 -36.59
CA GLU A 594 15.99 30.06 -37.46
C GLU A 594 15.54 31.29 -36.65
N LYS A 595 14.75 31.08 -35.59
CA LYS A 595 14.27 32.13 -34.69
C LYS A 595 15.34 32.79 -33.83
N HIS A 596 16.42 32.07 -33.52
CA HIS A 596 17.47 32.54 -32.61
C HIS A 596 18.81 32.89 -33.28
N GLY A 597 18.91 32.73 -34.57
CA GLY A 597 20.06 33.11 -35.40
C GLY A 597 21.38 32.46 -34.93
N ASN A 598 22.46 33.21 -34.89
CA ASN A 598 23.82 32.72 -34.54
C ASN A 598 24.13 32.78 -33.04
N SER A 599 23.15 32.92 -32.16
CA SER A 599 23.39 32.97 -30.70
C SER A 599 23.93 31.64 -30.16
N LYS A 600 25.21 31.59 -29.82
CA LYS A 600 25.88 30.36 -29.30
C LYS A 600 25.24 29.79 -28.05
N THR A 601 24.58 30.61 -27.25
CA THR A 601 23.95 30.17 -25.98
C THR A 601 22.51 29.72 -26.12
N LYS A 602 21.86 29.98 -27.30
CA LYS A 602 20.45 29.63 -27.54
C LYS A 602 20.23 28.65 -28.68
N ARG A 603 21.27 28.29 -29.44
CA ARG A 603 21.17 27.28 -30.49
C ARG A 603 21.05 25.86 -29.91
N VAL A 604 20.32 25.04 -30.63
CA VAL A 604 20.13 23.63 -30.29
C VAL A 604 20.64 22.74 -31.43
N THR A 605 21.12 21.55 -31.10
CA THR A 605 21.52 20.52 -32.07
C THR A 605 20.54 19.35 -32.03
N LEU A 606 20.46 18.58 -33.13
CA LEU A 606 19.64 17.37 -33.19
C LEU A 606 19.98 16.42 -32.04
N ARG A 607 21.26 16.19 -31.76
CA ARG A 607 21.74 15.32 -30.67
C ARG A 607 21.22 15.78 -29.30
N MET A 608 21.10 17.08 -29.05
CA MET A 608 20.52 17.58 -27.80
C MET A 608 19.04 17.23 -27.69
N LEU A 609 18.26 17.39 -28.78
CA LEU A 609 16.82 17.08 -28.76
C LEU A 609 16.57 15.56 -28.72
N GLU A 610 17.41 14.75 -29.35
CA GLU A 610 17.36 13.29 -29.23
C GLU A 610 17.58 12.84 -27.79
N ALA A 611 18.57 13.42 -27.11
CA ALA A 611 18.83 13.11 -25.69
C ALA A 611 17.66 13.50 -24.78
N VAL A 612 17.08 14.72 -24.99
CA VAL A 612 15.89 15.15 -24.24
C VAL A 612 14.70 14.25 -24.50
N PHE A 613 14.52 13.82 -25.76
CA PHE A 613 13.42 12.94 -26.18
C PHE A 613 13.53 11.56 -25.52
N ARG A 614 14.72 10.93 -25.58
CA ARG A 614 14.97 9.63 -24.93
C ARG A 614 14.73 9.69 -23.42
N ARG A 615 15.22 10.73 -22.73
CA ARG A 615 14.92 10.98 -21.32
C ARG A 615 13.42 11.18 -21.05
N GLY A 616 12.69 11.75 -22.02
CA GLY A 616 11.24 11.87 -21.96
C GLY A 616 10.54 10.52 -22.02
N VAL A 617 10.95 9.63 -22.93
CA VAL A 617 10.43 8.26 -23.05
C VAL A 617 10.74 7.46 -21.78
N GLY A 618 11.99 7.51 -21.27
CA GLY A 618 12.39 6.86 -20.03
C GLY A 618 11.54 7.34 -18.83
N ALA A 619 11.39 8.65 -18.66
CA ALA A 619 10.58 9.22 -17.58
C ALA A 619 9.09 8.79 -17.63
N TYR A 620 8.53 8.62 -18.83
CA TYR A 620 7.17 8.10 -18.99
C TYR A 620 7.06 6.64 -18.52
N ARG A 621 8.06 5.80 -18.85
CA ARG A 621 8.09 4.39 -18.48
C ARG A 621 8.32 4.17 -16.99
N THR A 622 9.21 4.95 -16.38
CA THR A 622 9.59 4.81 -14.95
C THR A 622 8.58 5.42 -13.98
N ASN A 623 7.84 6.47 -14.39
CA ASN A 623 6.86 7.11 -13.52
C ASN A 623 5.58 7.54 -14.28
N PRO A 624 4.73 6.60 -14.69
CA PRO A 624 3.49 6.90 -15.41
C PRO A 624 2.51 7.77 -14.63
N SER A 625 2.56 7.73 -13.30
CA SER A 625 1.67 8.52 -12.43
C SER A 625 1.95 10.03 -12.46
N SER A 626 3.14 10.45 -12.89
CA SER A 626 3.50 11.86 -13.06
C SER A 626 3.00 12.47 -14.38
N VAL A 627 2.45 11.64 -15.27
CA VAL A 627 1.98 12.03 -16.59
C VAL A 627 0.54 12.54 -16.52
N ARG A 628 0.26 13.65 -17.18
CA ARG A 628 -1.10 14.21 -17.22
C ARG A 628 -2.06 13.23 -17.93
N PRO A 629 -3.32 13.10 -17.47
CA PRO A 629 -4.31 12.18 -18.06
C PRO A 629 -4.54 12.35 -19.58
N SER A 630 -4.20 13.51 -20.13
CA SER A 630 -4.35 13.84 -21.57
C SER A 630 -3.20 13.28 -22.43
N VAL A 631 -2.17 12.69 -21.86
CA VAL A 631 -1.01 12.14 -22.59
C VAL A 631 -1.17 10.63 -22.72
N SER A 632 -1.33 10.16 -23.96
CA SER A 632 -1.66 8.77 -24.27
C SER A 632 -0.48 7.90 -24.72
N SER A 633 0.70 8.49 -24.96
CA SER A 633 1.87 7.73 -25.42
C SER A 633 3.20 8.27 -24.89
N PRO A 634 4.24 7.40 -24.79
CA PRO A 634 5.60 7.81 -24.43
C PRO A 634 6.16 8.91 -25.33
N ASP A 635 5.91 8.81 -26.63
CA ASP A 635 6.39 9.79 -27.63
C ASP A 635 5.75 11.15 -27.44
N GLN A 636 4.45 11.19 -27.15
CA GLN A 636 3.73 12.42 -26.87
C GLN A 636 4.31 13.14 -25.64
N TRP A 637 4.63 12.39 -24.58
CA TRP A 637 5.29 12.92 -23.40
C TRP A 637 6.71 13.42 -23.69
N ALA A 638 7.47 12.65 -24.49
CA ALA A 638 8.82 13.01 -24.89
C ALA A 638 8.84 14.30 -25.73
N TYR A 639 7.91 14.46 -26.67
CA TYR A 639 7.75 15.70 -27.41
C TYR A 639 7.35 16.89 -26.53
N ALA A 640 6.50 16.67 -25.52
CA ALA A 640 6.16 17.71 -24.54
C ALA A 640 7.39 18.16 -23.74
N ARG A 641 8.27 17.22 -23.36
CA ARG A 641 9.54 17.52 -22.69
C ARG A 641 10.50 18.29 -23.59
N VAL A 642 10.62 17.89 -24.87
CA VAL A 642 11.42 18.63 -25.88
C VAL A 642 10.89 20.06 -26.04
N ASN A 643 9.57 20.25 -26.15
CA ASN A 643 8.99 21.58 -26.26
C ASN A 643 9.22 22.45 -25.01
N SER A 644 9.21 21.83 -23.81
CA SER A 644 9.55 22.49 -22.55
C SER A 644 11.02 22.95 -22.54
N PHE A 645 11.92 22.08 -22.97
CA PHE A 645 13.36 22.37 -23.09
C PHE A 645 13.65 23.54 -24.06
N LEU A 646 13.09 23.51 -25.26
CA LEU A 646 13.22 24.56 -26.26
C LEU A 646 12.71 25.93 -25.76
N ARG A 647 11.59 25.90 -25.02
CA ARG A 647 11.02 27.10 -24.40
C ARG A 647 11.93 27.65 -23.31
N ALA A 648 12.48 26.79 -22.46
CA ALA A 648 13.42 27.19 -21.42
C ALA A 648 14.73 27.74 -22.02
N LEU A 649 15.22 27.13 -23.11
CA LEU A 649 16.38 27.60 -23.86
C LEU A 649 16.17 29.01 -24.46
N SER A 650 14.98 29.28 -24.93
CA SER A 650 14.64 30.62 -25.49
C SER A 650 14.49 31.68 -24.41
N SER A 651 13.76 31.35 -23.31
CA SER A 651 13.33 32.32 -22.29
C SER A 651 14.29 32.49 -21.13
N GLY A 652 15.25 31.57 -20.95
CA GLY A 652 16.14 31.53 -19.77
C GLY A 652 15.43 31.15 -18.45
N LYS A 653 14.18 30.65 -18.50
CA LYS A 653 13.37 30.30 -17.32
C LYS A 653 12.55 29.04 -17.58
N PHE A 654 12.43 28.14 -16.57
CA PHE A 654 11.47 27.06 -16.58
C PHE A 654 10.08 27.56 -16.13
N ARG A 655 9.00 27.05 -16.73
CA ARG A 655 7.62 27.26 -16.25
C ARG A 655 7.15 26.19 -15.26
N GLY A 656 7.92 25.11 -15.11
CA GLY A 656 7.66 23.97 -14.23
C GLY A 656 8.95 23.49 -13.60
N GLY A 657 9.05 22.21 -13.24
CA GLY A 657 10.25 21.61 -12.67
C GLY A 657 11.48 21.75 -13.59
N LYS A 658 12.66 21.90 -12.99
CA LYS A 658 13.92 21.92 -13.75
C LYS A 658 14.22 20.52 -14.29
N HIS A 659 14.62 20.43 -15.56
CA HIS A 659 15.02 19.19 -16.21
C HIS A 659 16.10 19.46 -17.26
N ASP A 660 16.94 18.46 -17.57
CA ASP A 660 17.94 18.47 -18.64
C ASP A 660 18.91 19.67 -18.61
N THR A 661 19.27 20.14 -17.40
CA THR A 661 20.16 21.31 -17.22
C THR A 661 21.56 21.08 -17.74
N ASP A 662 21.98 19.83 -17.82
CA ASP A 662 23.27 19.38 -18.39
C ASP A 662 23.32 19.43 -19.94
N LEU A 663 22.17 19.50 -20.60
CA LEU A 663 22.08 19.56 -22.05
C LEU A 663 22.06 21.00 -22.58
N PHE A 664 21.90 22.02 -21.74
CA PHE A 664 21.96 23.42 -22.19
C PHE A 664 23.39 23.80 -22.67
N PRO A 665 23.49 24.70 -23.65
CA PRO A 665 24.80 25.19 -24.09
C PRO A 665 25.57 25.83 -22.96
N LYS A 666 26.91 25.73 -23.02
CA LYS A 666 27.80 26.42 -22.07
C LYS A 666 27.59 27.95 -22.16
N GLY A 667 27.44 28.59 -21.00
CA GLY A 667 27.12 30.02 -20.90
C GLY A 667 25.61 30.36 -20.96
N HIS A 668 24.71 29.37 -21.08
CA HIS A 668 23.29 29.60 -20.91
C HIS A 668 22.93 29.71 -19.42
N PRO A 669 22.01 30.64 -18.98
CA PRO A 669 21.68 30.84 -17.56
C PRO A 669 21.17 29.61 -16.82
N LEU A 670 20.63 28.62 -17.55
CA LEU A 670 20.09 27.36 -16.98
C LEU A 670 21.06 26.17 -17.13
N SER A 671 22.25 26.39 -17.70
CA SER A 671 23.24 25.32 -17.88
C SER A 671 23.88 24.94 -16.56
N SER A 672 23.99 23.63 -16.28
CA SER A 672 24.77 23.09 -15.17
C SER A 672 26.25 22.88 -15.54
N LYS A 673 26.66 23.20 -16.80
CA LYS A 673 28.04 23.15 -17.26
C LYS A 673 28.76 24.39 -16.82
N THR A 674 29.70 24.27 -15.89
CA THR A 674 30.65 25.29 -15.47
C THR A 674 31.72 25.56 -16.49
#